data_f9c9f19cead29bedd0ec90ca12223e92
#
_entry.id   f9c9f19cead29bedd0ec90ca12223e92
#
_cell.length_a   1.000
_cell.length_b   1.000
_cell.length_c   1.000
_cell.angle_alpha   90.00
_cell.angle_beta   90.00
_cell.angle_gamma   90.00
#
_symmetry.space_group_name_H-M   'P 1'
#
loop_
_entity.id
_entity.type
_entity.pdbx_description
1 polymer ?
#
loop_
_entity_poly.entity_id
_entity_poly.type
_entity_poly.pdbx_seq_one_letter_code
_entity_poly.pdbx_strand_id
1 'polypeptide(L)'
;MIQEKYAPHDIEAKWQKYWEENKTFKVEMNKDKPKSYVLEMFPYPSGNLHMGHVRNYSIGDVIARFRTMKGFNVLHPMGWDSFGMPAENAAIKHNIPPKKWTLENIANMTRQLKALGLSYDWDREVTTCKEDYYKWTQWFFELFYKRGLAVKKESAVNWCDTCNTVLANEQVIDGKCWRCDHEVVKKDLSQWFFKITDYADELLKDLDLLPGWPERVKTMQHNWIGRSEGLEFSFEIPALNDTVAVYTTRPDTAYGVTFMALAAEHPLIKKICENNPKADEINAFCERVRNQSEIERTSSESEKEGVFTGVYCINPFTGRKVEIWVTNYVLYDYGTGAVMGVPTGDQRDWMFADKYGIEKIVTICPIGKELKLEEMTCAYEEKEGMLVNSGEFTGMEMHKAMSAIMDKTEAEGFGKRRVNYRLRDWLISRQRYWGAPIPIIYCPHCGEVLVPEDQLPVRLPEDVSFTAGAKSPLATSEEFVHCKCPKCGADATRETDTMDTFLCSSWYYLRYTDAHNDKLPFDKELNNYWGPVDQYIGGIEHAILHLLYSRFFVKVLRDAGLVDYDEPFSNLLTQGMVIKDGAKMSKSLGNVVSPEEILSKYGADTARLFILFAAPPERELEWSDQGVEGSFRFLNRIWRIVQAFEAVLAQKVTEYDHSNLNEADKDLRRVLHSSIKKVTNDIETRFNFNTAISTMMELVNALYAYKEAAKEPNAGLIYEAISDLIKMMSPFVPHITEELWRGAIDANSSVHEQSWPECDEEALKVDNVEIVLQVNGKVRGRLTVPAEATKEELEKIAMADANVQAHIGDATVRKVICVPGRLVNIVAK
;
A
#
# COMPACT_ATOMS: atom_id res chain seq x y z
N MET A 1 -9.40 43.23 -13.10
CA MET A 1 -10.84 43.16 -12.74
C MET A 1 -11.32 41.74 -12.94
N ILE A 2 -11.95 41.19 -11.96
CA ILE A 2 -12.51 39.84 -11.94
C ILE A 2 -13.81 39.82 -12.75
N GLN A 3 -14.11 38.72 -13.45
CA GLN A 3 -15.37 38.57 -14.17
C GLN A 3 -16.58 38.63 -13.20
N GLU A 4 -17.74 39.11 -13.70
CA GLU A 4 -18.95 39.26 -12.88
C GLU A 4 -19.42 37.94 -12.28
N LYS A 5 -19.24 36.82 -12.98
CA LYS A 5 -19.66 35.49 -12.55
C LYS A 5 -18.52 34.51 -12.64
N TYR A 6 -18.46 33.57 -11.72
CA TYR A 6 -17.57 32.41 -11.76
C TYR A 6 -17.95 31.51 -12.93
N ALA A 7 -17.07 31.40 -13.94
CA ALA A 7 -17.24 30.60 -15.14
C ALA A 7 -16.15 29.51 -15.16
N PRO A 8 -16.35 28.34 -14.48
CA PRO A 8 -15.29 27.35 -14.28
C PRO A 8 -14.67 26.89 -15.58
N HIS A 9 -15.47 26.58 -16.62
CA HIS A 9 -14.93 26.02 -17.85
C HIS A 9 -13.99 26.96 -18.61
N ASP A 10 -14.33 28.25 -18.66
CA ASP A 10 -13.49 29.24 -19.33
C ASP A 10 -12.18 29.45 -18.56
N ILE A 11 -12.27 29.52 -17.23
CA ILE A 11 -11.14 29.70 -16.31
C ILE A 11 -10.21 28.49 -16.38
N GLU A 12 -10.75 27.29 -16.29
CA GLU A 12 -10.00 26.04 -16.30
C GLU A 12 -9.28 25.83 -17.65
N ALA A 13 -9.98 26.00 -18.76
CA ALA A 13 -9.38 25.89 -20.09
C ALA A 13 -8.25 26.92 -20.32
N LYS A 14 -8.43 28.18 -19.84
CA LYS A 14 -7.43 29.22 -19.90
C LYS A 14 -6.14 28.81 -19.17
N TRP A 15 -6.24 28.37 -17.91
CA TRP A 15 -5.07 28.08 -17.09
C TRP A 15 -4.41 26.77 -17.44
N GLN A 16 -5.15 25.72 -17.82
CA GLN A 16 -4.59 24.47 -18.32
C GLN A 16 -3.74 24.71 -19.57
N LYS A 17 -4.25 25.51 -20.50
CA LYS A 17 -3.49 25.89 -21.71
C LYS A 17 -2.23 26.70 -21.33
N TYR A 18 -2.33 27.67 -20.43
CA TYR A 18 -1.19 28.47 -19.97
C TYR A 18 -0.11 27.58 -19.34
N TRP A 19 -0.47 26.67 -18.44
CA TRP A 19 0.48 25.78 -17.77
C TRP A 19 1.16 24.82 -18.74
N GLU A 20 0.43 24.32 -19.73
CA GLU A 20 0.98 23.44 -20.77
C GLU A 20 1.97 24.16 -21.67
N GLU A 21 1.60 25.34 -22.20
CA GLU A 21 2.43 26.12 -23.10
C GLU A 21 3.72 26.63 -22.41
N ASN A 22 3.65 26.97 -21.13
CA ASN A 22 4.79 27.47 -20.35
C ASN A 22 5.55 26.36 -19.61
N LYS A 23 5.12 25.10 -19.70
CA LYS A 23 5.70 23.98 -18.95
C LYS A 23 5.90 24.32 -17.46
N THR A 24 4.87 24.90 -16.85
CA THR A 24 4.91 25.51 -15.51
C THR A 24 5.42 24.56 -14.42
N PHE A 25 5.17 23.27 -14.58
CA PHE A 25 5.53 22.26 -13.56
C PHE A 25 6.77 21.44 -13.94
N LYS A 26 7.49 21.85 -15.00
CA LYS A 26 8.77 21.23 -15.33
C LYS A 26 9.79 21.53 -14.25
N VAL A 27 10.52 20.48 -13.83
CA VAL A 27 11.52 20.60 -12.77
C VAL A 27 12.86 19.95 -13.20
N GLU A 28 13.95 20.59 -12.79
CA GLU A 28 15.30 20.06 -12.92
C GLU A 28 15.96 19.97 -11.55
N MET A 29 17.03 19.19 -11.43
CA MET A 29 17.81 19.10 -10.21
C MET A 29 18.27 20.49 -9.74
N ASN A 30 18.00 20.82 -8.49
CA ASN A 30 18.43 22.06 -7.85
C ASN A 30 18.92 21.78 -6.43
N LYS A 31 20.23 21.79 -6.23
CA LYS A 31 20.88 21.49 -4.94
C LYS A 31 20.72 22.61 -3.90
N ASP A 32 20.28 23.80 -4.31
CA ASP A 32 20.08 24.96 -3.42
C ASP A 32 18.73 24.90 -2.68
N LYS A 33 17.83 24.01 -3.09
CA LYS A 33 16.54 23.78 -2.48
C LYS A 33 16.43 22.37 -1.91
N PRO A 34 15.72 22.18 -0.81
CA PRO A 34 15.37 20.81 -0.37
C PRO A 34 14.51 20.14 -1.44
N LYS A 35 14.77 18.86 -1.72
CA LYS A 35 13.98 18.11 -2.70
C LYS A 35 12.70 17.55 -2.10
N SER A 36 11.69 17.37 -2.91
CA SER A 36 10.52 16.57 -2.56
C SER A 36 10.04 15.79 -3.78
N TYR A 37 10.09 14.48 -3.70
CA TYR A 37 9.58 13.59 -4.73
C TYR A 37 8.21 13.07 -4.28
N VAL A 38 7.15 13.60 -4.90
CA VAL A 38 5.75 13.18 -4.66
C VAL A 38 5.30 12.33 -5.82
N LEU A 39 4.80 11.14 -5.53
CA LEU A 39 4.44 10.17 -6.55
C LEU A 39 3.18 9.40 -6.18
N GLU A 40 2.23 9.33 -7.08
CA GLU A 40 1.10 8.41 -7.04
C GLU A 40 1.39 7.18 -7.90
N MET A 41 0.78 6.05 -7.53
CA MET A 41 0.80 4.86 -8.37
C MET A 41 0.21 5.20 -9.74
N PHE A 42 0.98 4.98 -10.80
CA PHE A 42 0.54 5.28 -12.16
C PHE A 42 -0.56 4.32 -12.63
N PRO A 43 -1.47 4.79 -13.50
CA PRO A 43 -2.64 4.02 -13.87
C PRO A 43 -2.38 3.01 -14.99
N TYR A 44 -3.24 1.98 -15.05
CA TYR A 44 -3.39 1.14 -16.22
C TYR A 44 -4.30 1.83 -17.24
N PRO A 45 -3.88 2.00 -18.52
CA PRO A 45 -4.68 2.66 -19.55
C PRO A 45 -5.74 1.70 -20.12
N SER A 46 -6.75 1.38 -19.30
CA SER A 46 -7.81 0.40 -19.64
C SER A 46 -9.15 1.03 -20.02
N GLY A 47 -9.20 2.35 -20.24
CA GLY A 47 -10.44 3.07 -20.60
C GLY A 47 -10.46 4.51 -20.13
N ASN A 48 -11.52 4.92 -19.46
CA ASN A 48 -11.65 6.24 -18.85
C ASN A 48 -11.15 6.24 -17.40
N LEU A 49 -10.78 7.42 -16.91
CA LEU A 49 -10.59 7.64 -15.48
C LEU A 49 -11.87 7.32 -14.71
N HIS A 50 -11.75 6.90 -13.48
CA HIS A 50 -12.84 6.77 -12.52
C HIS A 50 -12.59 7.66 -11.30
N MET A 51 -13.60 7.83 -10.44
CA MET A 51 -13.47 8.74 -9.29
C MET A 51 -12.38 8.36 -8.29
N GLY A 52 -11.98 7.09 -8.24
CA GLY A 52 -10.81 6.67 -7.46
C GLY A 52 -9.49 7.26 -7.99
N HIS A 53 -9.34 7.37 -9.31
CA HIS A 53 -8.19 8.07 -9.92
C HIS A 53 -8.22 9.57 -9.57
N VAL A 54 -9.38 10.22 -9.69
CA VAL A 54 -9.53 11.64 -9.34
C VAL A 54 -9.12 11.86 -7.88
N ARG A 55 -9.50 10.95 -6.97
CA ARG A 55 -9.12 11.03 -5.55
C ARG A 55 -7.62 10.89 -5.37
N ASN A 56 -7.03 9.82 -5.90
CA ASN A 56 -5.61 9.52 -5.75
C ASN A 56 -4.74 10.68 -6.21
N TYR A 57 -4.98 11.15 -7.43
CA TYR A 57 -4.17 12.18 -8.06
C TYR A 57 -4.41 13.58 -7.49
N SER A 58 -5.63 13.87 -7.02
CA SER A 58 -5.89 15.13 -6.31
C SER A 58 -5.18 15.19 -4.96
N ILE A 59 -5.07 14.07 -4.23
CA ILE A 59 -4.33 13.99 -2.97
C ILE A 59 -2.85 14.33 -3.20
N GLY A 60 -2.22 13.67 -4.17
CA GLY A 60 -0.81 13.91 -4.47
C GLY A 60 -0.56 15.33 -4.98
N ASP A 61 -1.47 15.86 -5.79
CA ASP A 61 -1.36 17.22 -6.31
C ASP A 61 -1.42 18.29 -5.21
N VAL A 62 -2.26 18.10 -4.18
CA VAL A 62 -2.28 18.98 -3.00
C VAL A 62 -0.92 18.97 -2.30
N ILE A 63 -0.35 17.79 -2.09
CA ILE A 63 0.94 17.65 -1.43
C ILE A 63 2.05 18.29 -2.27
N ALA A 64 2.08 18.03 -3.57
CA ALA A 64 3.08 18.57 -4.49
C ALA A 64 3.04 20.11 -4.52
N ARG A 65 1.86 20.72 -4.67
CA ARG A 65 1.68 22.17 -4.68
C ARG A 65 2.02 22.81 -3.32
N PHE A 66 1.58 22.19 -2.23
CA PHE A 66 1.92 22.64 -0.88
C PHE A 66 3.44 22.63 -0.66
N ARG A 67 4.14 21.56 -1.02
CA ARG A 67 5.60 21.44 -0.91
C ARG A 67 6.31 22.49 -1.78
N THR A 68 5.82 22.76 -2.97
CA THR A 68 6.36 23.85 -3.84
C THR A 68 6.26 25.20 -3.14
N MET A 69 5.11 25.54 -2.57
CA MET A 69 4.90 26.79 -1.84
C MET A 69 5.72 26.86 -0.52
N LYS A 70 6.09 25.71 0.05
CA LYS A 70 7.03 25.61 1.19
C LYS A 70 8.49 25.74 0.77
N GLY A 71 8.78 25.99 -0.50
CA GLY A 71 10.12 26.23 -1.03
C GLY A 71 10.90 24.99 -1.46
N PHE A 72 10.26 23.82 -1.52
CA PHE A 72 10.91 22.61 -2.01
C PHE A 72 11.06 22.61 -3.54
N ASN A 73 12.09 21.89 -4.01
CA ASN A 73 12.20 21.49 -5.40
C ASN A 73 11.40 20.20 -5.59
N VAL A 74 10.26 20.27 -6.25
CA VAL A 74 9.26 19.17 -6.27
C VAL A 74 9.29 18.44 -7.58
N LEU A 75 9.57 17.12 -7.54
CA LEU A 75 9.34 16.20 -8.65
C LEU A 75 7.98 15.55 -8.50
N HIS A 76 7.09 15.79 -9.48
CA HIS A 76 5.74 15.25 -9.53
C HIS A 76 5.43 14.74 -10.94
N PRO A 77 5.85 13.51 -11.30
CA PRO A 77 5.71 12.95 -12.64
C PRO A 77 4.45 12.12 -12.80
N MET A 78 4.10 11.81 -14.06
CA MET A 78 3.02 10.91 -14.43
C MET A 78 3.45 10.00 -15.58
N GLY A 79 2.87 8.81 -15.67
CA GLY A 79 3.11 7.85 -16.73
C GLY A 79 2.07 6.74 -16.77
N TRP A 80 2.39 5.66 -17.48
CA TRP A 80 1.42 4.62 -17.82
C TRP A 80 1.99 3.23 -17.59
N ASP A 81 1.35 2.45 -16.72
CA ASP A 81 1.56 1.01 -16.63
C ASP A 81 0.73 0.34 -17.73
N SER A 82 1.35 0.17 -18.88
CA SER A 82 0.64 -0.03 -20.14
C SER A 82 0.77 -1.42 -20.75
N PHE A 83 1.51 -2.32 -20.10
CA PHE A 83 1.52 -3.74 -20.38
C PHE A 83 0.49 -4.50 -19.53
N GLY A 84 0.25 -5.76 -19.85
CA GLY A 84 -0.50 -6.70 -19.04
C GLY A 84 -1.85 -7.14 -19.60
N MET A 85 -2.44 -8.10 -18.91
CA MET A 85 -3.68 -8.77 -19.32
C MET A 85 -4.89 -7.86 -19.53
N PRO A 86 -5.10 -6.76 -18.75
CA PRO A 86 -6.28 -5.92 -18.94
C PRO A 86 -6.39 -5.34 -20.35
N ALA A 87 -5.28 -4.79 -20.84
CA ALA A 87 -5.23 -4.19 -22.16
C ALA A 87 -5.33 -5.25 -23.27
N GLU A 88 -4.64 -6.39 -23.09
CA GLU A 88 -4.69 -7.50 -24.05
C GLU A 88 -6.09 -8.10 -24.16
N ASN A 89 -6.74 -8.42 -23.04
CA ASN A 89 -8.10 -8.98 -23.03
C ASN A 89 -9.14 -8.03 -23.64
N ALA A 90 -9.02 -6.72 -23.34
CA ALA A 90 -9.89 -5.70 -23.94
C ALA A 90 -9.67 -5.61 -25.46
N ALA A 91 -8.42 -5.61 -25.91
CA ALA A 91 -8.06 -5.57 -27.30
C ALA A 91 -8.59 -6.80 -28.08
N ILE A 92 -8.42 -7.99 -27.50
CA ILE A 92 -8.96 -9.23 -28.08
C ILE A 92 -10.49 -9.15 -28.19
N LYS A 93 -11.17 -8.73 -27.11
CA LYS A 93 -12.63 -8.59 -27.08
C LYS A 93 -13.16 -7.63 -28.17
N HIS A 94 -12.42 -6.56 -28.41
CA HIS A 94 -12.80 -5.54 -29.42
C HIS A 94 -12.19 -5.78 -30.80
N ASN A 95 -11.43 -6.86 -30.97
CA ASN A 95 -10.71 -7.20 -32.20
C ASN A 95 -9.80 -6.07 -32.69
N ILE A 96 -9.07 -5.46 -31.77
CA ILE A 96 -8.11 -4.36 -32.01
C ILE A 96 -6.74 -4.82 -31.53
N PRO A 97 -5.62 -4.51 -32.20
CA PRO A 97 -4.29 -4.81 -31.69
C PRO A 97 -4.04 -4.18 -30.32
N PRO A 98 -3.45 -4.92 -29.35
CA PRO A 98 -3.21 -4.41 -27.98
C PRO A 98 -2.45 -3.09 -27.95
N LYS A 99 -1.43 -2.91 -28.78
CA LYS A 99 -0.66 -1.67 -28.91
C LYS A 99 -1.54 -0.48 -29.27
N LYS A 100 -2.39 -0.64 -30.29
CA LYS A 100 -3.30 0.43 -30.76
C LYS A 100 -4.31 0.80 -29.66
N TRP A 101 -4.97 -0.20 -29.09
CA TRP A 101 -5.93 -0.04 -28.00
C TRP A 101 -5.32 0.71 -26.81
N THR A 102 -4.13 0.30 -26.38
CA THR A 102 -3.41 0.88 -25.25
C THR A 102 -3.05 2.35 -25.51
N LEU A 103 -2.50 2.67 -26.67
CA LEU A 103 -2.09 4.04 -27.02
C LEU A 103 -3.29 4.98 -27.16
N GLU A 104 -4.42 4.51 -27.70
CA GLU A 104 -5.67 5.29 -27.76
C GLU A 104 -6.21 5.60 -26.35
N ASN A 105 -6.17 4.62 -25.44
CA ASN A 105 -6.57 4.84 -24.06
C ASN A 105 -5.61 5.78 -23.31
N ILE A 106 -4.31 5.68 -23.53
CA ILE A 106 -3.33 6.63 -22.98
C ILE A 106 -3.67 8.05 -23.42
N ALA A 107 -3.90 8.27 -24.70
CA ALA A 107 -4.23 9.60 -25.23
C ALA A 107 -5.52 10.16 -24.59
N ASN A 108 -6.55 9.33 -24.44
CA ASN A 108 -7.80 9.72 -23.78
C ASN A 108 -7.60 10.05 -22.29
N MET A 109 -6.93 9.16 -21.55
CA MET A 109 -6.71 9.38 -20.12
C MET A 109 -5.76 10.55 -19.84
N THR A 110 -4.76 10.79 -20.71
CA THR A 110 -3.92 12.00 -20.65
C THR A 110 -4.76 13.26 -20.75
N ARG A 111 -5.69 13.33 -21.73
CA ARG A 111 -6.64 14.43 -21.86
C ARG A 111 -7.46 14.64 -20.58
N GLN A 112 -7.97 13.55 -20.00
CA GLN A 112 -8.77 13.60 -18.77
C GLN A 112 -7.93 14.05 -17.55
N LEU A 113 -6.68 13.60 -17.42
CA LEU A 113 -5.77 14.04 -16.34
C LEU A 113 -5.41 15.51 -16.47
N LYS A 114 -5.10 15.97 -17.69
CA LYS A 114 -4.84 17.40 -17.96
C LYS A 114 -6.04 18.28 -17.63
N ALA A 115 -7.25 17.80 -17.90
CA ALA A 115 -8.48 18.51 -17.56
C ALA A 115 -8.71 18.67 -16.05
N LEU A 116 -8.07 17.85 -15.20
CA LEU A 116 -8.09 18.01 -13.74
C LEU A 116 -7.13 19.10 -13.24
N GLY A 117 -6.26 19.64 -14.10
CA GLY A 117 -5.30 20.68 -13.74
C GLY A 117 -4.21 20.24 -12.76
N LEU A 118 -3.76 19.00 -12.88
CA LEU A 118 -2.74 18.43 -11.99
C LEU A 118 -1.34 18.98 -12.34
N SER A 119 -0.51 19.16 -11.31
CA SER A 119 0.83 19.77 -11.44
C SER A 119 1.92 18.78 -11.86
N TYR A 120 1.64 17.97 -12.89
CA TYR A 120 2.60 16.98 -13.37
C TYR A 120 3.67 17.58 -14.28
N ASP A 121 4.90 17.11 -14.11
CA ASP A 121 5.97 17.30 -15.09
C ASP A 121 5.81 16.29 -16.23
N TRP A 122 5.02 16.66 -17.24
CA TRP A 122 4.73 15.82 -18.40
C TRP A 122 5.95 15.56 -19.31
N ASP A 123 7.02 16.35 -19.19
CA ASP A 123 8.26 16.06 -19.92
C ASP A 123 8.94 14.78 -19.41
N ARG A 124 8.56 14.28 -18.24
CA ARG A 124 9.07 13.02 -17.66
C ARG A 124 8.12 11.84 -17.83
N GLU A 125 7.11 11.96 -18.69
CA GLU A 125 6.16 10.88 -18.95
C GLU A 125 6.87 9.60 -19.37
N VAL A 126 6.52 8.48 -18.72
CA VAL A 126 6.98 7.13 -19.07
C VAL A 126 5.81 6.25 -19.48
N THR A 127 6.03 5.34 -20.42
CA THR A 127 5.03 4.41 -20.92
C THR A 127 5.64 3.02 -21.00
N THR A 128 5.24 2.10 -20.12
CA THR A 128 5.95 0.83 -19.93
C THR A 128 5.96 -0.07 -21.16
N CYS A 129 4.97 0.06 -22.07
CA CYS A 129 4.92 -0.71 -23.31
C CYS A 129 5.72 -0.13 -24.48
N LYS A 130 6.34 1.05 -24.30
CA LYS A 130 7.23 1.61 -25.32
C LYS A 130 8.63 1.00 -25.24
N GLU A 131 9.29 0.89 -26.39
CA GLU A 131 10.59 0.26 -26.52
C GLU A 131 11.70 0.94 -25.70
N ASP A 132 11.62 2.27 -25.56
CA ASP A 132 12.53 3.09 -24.75
C ASP A 132 12.43 2.84 -23.25
N TYR A 133 11.31 2.23 -22.82
CA TYR A 133 11.11 1.80 -21.44
C TYR A 133 11.40 0.31 -21.24
N TYR A 134 10.72 -0.59 -22.00
CA TYR A 134 10.87 -2.02 -21.70
C TYR A 134 12.21 -2.62 -22.12
N LYS A 135 12.99 -1.93 -22.96
CA LYS A 135 14.41 -2.24 -23.15
C LYS A 135 15.15 -2.37 -21.84
N TRP A 136 14.88 -1.44 -20.92
CA TRP A 136 15.53 -1.44 -19.59
C TRP A 136 14.92 -2.45 -18.65
N THR A 137 13.64 -2.77 -18.75
CA THR A 137 13.04 -3.90 -18.03
C THR A 137 13.71 -5.22 -18.43
N GLN A 138 14.02 -5.41 -19.71
CA GLN A 138 14.78 -6.56 -20.21
C GLN A 138 16.22 -6.54 -19.69
N TRP A 139 16.86 -5.39 -19.69
CA TRP A 139 18.21 -5.22 -19.14
C TRP A 139 18.27 -5.57 -17.65
N PHE A 140 17.27 -5.20 -16.87
CA PHE A 140 17.20 -5.59 -15.46
C PHE A 140 17.02 -7.11 -15.29
N PHE A 141 16.23 -7.75 -16.14
CA PHE A 141 16.16 -9.21 -16.13
C PHE A 141 17.55 -9.82 -16.35
N GLU A 142 18.34 -9.32 -17.31
CA GLU A 142 19.70 -9.79 -17.55
C GLU A 142 20.63 -9.52 -16.37
N LEU A 143 20.51 -8.35 -15.73
CA LEU A 143 21.25 -8.05 -14.50
C LEU A 143 20.95 -9.07 -13.40
N PHE A 144 19.69 -9.39 -13.18
CA PHE A 144 19.26 -10.38 -12.18
C PHE A 144 19.74 -11.79 -12.55
N TYR A 145 19.71 -12.14 -13.83
CA TYR A 145 20.25 -13.41 -14.32
C TYR A 145 21.76 -13.52 -14.08
N LYS A 146 22.53 -12.50 -14.44
CA LYS A 146 24.00 -12.44 -14.22
C LYS A 146 24.36 -12.52 -12.73
N ARG A 147 23.47 -12.09 -11.83
CA ARG A 147 23.63 -12.18 -10.38
C ARG A 147 23.10 -13.49 -9.78
N GLY A 148 22.57 -14.39 -10.59
CA GLY A 148 21.99 -15.67 -10.14
C GLY A 148 20.64 -15.54 -9.44
N LEU A 149 19.98 -14.40 -9.56
CA LEU A 149 18.65 -14.11 -8.99
C LEU A 149 17.51 -14.47 -9.93
N ALA A 150 17.73 -14.51 -11.25
CA ALA A 150 16.75 -15.00 -12.22
C ALA A 150 17.09 -16.46 -12.55
N VAL A 151 16.17 -17.38 -12.30
CA VAL A 151 16.37 -18.82 -12.50
C VAL A 151 15.15 -19.45 -13.17
N LYS A 152 15.40 -20.41 -14.07
CA LYS A 152 14.35 -21.25 -14.63
C LYS A 152 14.29 -22.58 -13.88
N LYS A 153 13.13 -22.95 -13.39
CA LYS A 153 12.93 -24.21 -12.66
C LYS A 153 11.55 -24.80 -12.94
N GLU A 154 11.45 -26.12 -12.89
CA GLU A 154 10.17 -26.82 -12.89
C GLU A 154 9.52 -26.68 -11.50
N SER A 155 8.27 -26.29 -11.47
CA SER A 155 7.54 -26.08 -10.22
C SER A 155 6.04 -26.22 -10.46
N ALA A 156 5.32 -26.65 -9.43
CA ALA A 156 3.86 -26.58 -9.38
C ALA A 156 3.45 -25.11 -9.25
N VAL A 157 3.00 -24.53 -10.36
CA VAL A 157 2.60 -23.11 -10.45
C VAL A 157 1.09 -22.95 -10.46
N ASN A 158 0.62 -21.81 -10.00
CA ASN A 158 -0.79 -21.45 -10.08
C ASN A 158 -1.16 -21.14 -11.55
N TRP A 159 -2.17 -21.82 -12.05
CA TRP A 159 -2.64 -21.67 -13.42
C TRP A 159 -4.10 -21.23 -13.45
N CYS A 160 -4.41 -20.22 -14.22
CA CYS A 160 -5.78 -19.80 -14.50
C CYS A 160 -6.18 -20.24 -15.91
N ASP A 161 -7.11 -21.19 -16.01
CA ASP A 161 -7.58 -21.69 -17.32
C ASP A 161 -8.33 -20.64 -18.12
N THR A 162 -9.05 -19.73 -17.45
CA THR A 162 -9.76 -18.62 -18.12
C THR A 162 -8.82 -17.56 -18.68
N CYS A 163 -7.79 -17.16 -17.91
CA CYS A 163 -6.78 -16.22 -18.37
C CYS A 163 -5.69 -16.90 -19.22
N ASN A 164 -5.65 -18.22 -19.24
CA ASN A 164 -4.66 -19.05 -19.95
C ASN A 164 -3.21 -18.64 -19.65
N THR A 165 -2.89 -18.49 -18.36
CA THR A 165 -1.57 -18.06 -17.91
C THR A 165 -1.30 -18.50 -16.47
N VAL A 166 -0.02 -18.52 -16.11
CA VAL A 166 0.42 -18.69 -14.72
C VAL A 166 0.21 -17.41 -13.91
N LEU A 167 0.05 -17.59 -12.61
CA LEU A 167 -0.14 -16.52 -11.64
C LEU A 167 0.92 -16.65 -10.52
N ALA A 168 1.49 -15.53 -10.11
CA ALA A 168 2.27 -15.48 -8.85
C ALA A 168 1.34 -15.78 -7.66
N ASN A 169 1.91 -16.25 -6.53
CA ASN A 169 1.10 -16.58 -5.34
C ASN A 169 0.28 -15.37 -4.84
N GLU A 170 0.85 -14.20 -4.94
CA GLU A 170 0.23 -12.92 -4.57
C GLU A 170 -0.97 -12.55 -5.45
N GLN A 171 -1.09 -13.17 -6.61
CA GLN A 171 -2.17 -12.97 -7.58
C GLN A 171 -3.31 -13.98 -7.42
N VAL A 172 -3.25 -14.81 -6.38
CA VAL A 172 -4.30 -15.77 -6.02
C VAL A 172 -4.94 -15.30 -4.71
N ILE A 173 -6.23 -14.97 -4.76
CA ILE A 173 -7.01 -14.50 -3.61
C ILE A 173 -8.09 -15.53 -3.34
N ASP A 174 -8.10 -16.10 -2.14
CA ASP A 174 -9.06 -17.14 -1.74
C ASP A 174 -9.19 -18.29 -2.77
N GLY A 175 -8.04 -18.73 -3.35
CA GLY A 175 -7.98 -19.79 -4.36
C GLY A 175 -8.44 -19.38 -5.75
N LYS A 176 -8.74 -18.11 -5.96
CA LYS A 176 -9.24 -17.57 -7.23
C LYS A 176 -8.23 -16.62 -7.86
N CYS A 177 -8.31 -16.52 -9.17
CA CYS A 177 -7.55 -15.54 -9.93
C CYS A 177 -7.99 -14.12 -9.57
N TRP A 178 -7.07 -13.32 -9.09
CA TRP A 178 -7.30 -11.90 -8.73
C TRP A 178 -7.97 -11.06 -9.83
N ARG A 179 -7.93 -11.57 -11.07
CA ARG A 179 -8.38 -10.86 -12.25
C ARG A 179 -9.76 -11.25 -12.76
N CYS A 180 -10.06 -12.57 -12.80
CA CYS A 180 -11.28 -13.09 -13.42
C CYS A 180 -12.18 -13.89 -12.45
N ASP A 181 -11.78 -14.00 -11.17
CA ASP A 181 -12.49 -14.71 -10.10
C ASP A 181 -12.72 -16.22 -10.35
N HIS A 182 -12.08 -16.81 -11.39
CA HIS A 182 -12.14 -18.25 -11.62
C HIS A 182 -11.17 -18.97 -10.69
N GLU A 183 -11.51 -20.20 -10.35
CA GLU A 183 -10.67 -21.09 -9.57
C GLU A 183 -9.32 -21.31 -10.23
N VAL A 184 -8.26 -21.31 -9.42
CA VAL A 184 -6.89 -21.51 -9.86
C VAL A 184 -6.50 -22.96 -9.59
N VAL A 185 -5.89 -23.60 -10.60
CA VAL A 185 -5.39 -24.97 -10.50
C VAL A 185 -3.87 -24.99 -10.45
N LYS A 186 -3.28 -26.09 -9.96
CA LYS A 186 -1.83 -26.27 -10.00
C LYS A 186 -1.45 -27.01 -11.29
N LYS A 187 -0.38 -26.54 -11.95
CA LYS A 187 0.25 -27.20 -13.10
C LYS A 187 1.76 -27.23 -12.92
N ASP A 188 2.39 -28.37 -13.20
CA ASP A 188 3.85 -28.48 -13.22
C ASP A 188 4.38 -27.90 -14.53
N LEU A 189 5.06 -26.78 -14.45
CA LEU A 189 5.62 -26.06 -15.59
C LEU A 189 7.03 -25.57 -15.29
N SER A 190 7.87 -25.55 -16.32
CA SER A 190 9.19 -24.93 -16.26
C SER A 190 9.09 -23.45 -16.52
N GLN A 191 9.34 -22.61 -15.52
CA GLN A 191 9.08 -21.17 -15.52
C GLN A 191 10.24 -20.37 -14.95
N TRP A 192 10.31 -19.09 -15.28
CA TRP A 192 11.27 -18.14 -14.72
C TRP A 192 10.79 -17.56 -13.40
N PHE A 193 11.72 -17.50 -12.43
CA PHE A 193 11.51 -16.93 -11.11
C PHE A 193 12.61 -15.94 -10.77
N PHE A 194 12.25 -14.93 -9.97
CA PHE A 194 13.24 -14.14 -9.23
C PHE A 194 13.32 -14.63 -7.79
N LYS A 195 14.55 -14.84 -7.31
CA LYS A 195 14.83 -15.30 -5.94
C LYS A 195 14.64 -14.17 -4.92
N ILE A 196 13.40 -13.70 -4.76
CA ILE A 196 13.06 -12.71 -3.72
C ILE A 196 13.30 -13.28 -2.32
N THR A 197 13.28 -14.61 -2.16
CA THR A 197 13.56 -15.29 -0.90
C THR A 197 14.97 -15.09 -0.40
N ASP A 198 15.95 -14.83 -1.28
CA ASP A 198 17.34 -14.51 -0.89
C ASP A 198 17.43 -13.18 -0.13
N TYR A 199 16.42 -12.32 -0.26
CA TYR A 199 16.29 -11.03 0.44
C TYR A 199 15.25 -11.03 1.56
N ALA A 200 14.66 -12.18 1.90
CA ALA A 200 13.54 -12.27 2.83
C ALA A 200 13.85 -11.69 4.22
N ASP A 201 15.03 -11.99 4.78
CA ASP A 201 15.47 -11.46 6.08
C ASP A 201 15.64 -9.94 6.05
N GLU A 202 16.25 -9.43 5.00
CA GLU A 202 16.49 -8.00 4.83
C GLU A 202 15.17 -7.24 4.61
N LEU A 203 14.28 -7.78 3.75
CA LEU A 203 12.94 -7.22 3.55
C LEU A 203 12.14 -7.16 4.84
N LEU A 204 12.29 -8.17 5.70
CA LEU A 204 11.61 -8.20 7.00
C LEU A 204 12.22 -7.20 7.98
N LYS A 205 13.54 -7.21 8.15
CA LYS A 205 14.27 -6.35 9.08
C LYS A 205 14.09 -4.86 8.73
N ASP A 206 14.15 -4.54 7.45
CA ASP A 206 14.11 -3.16 6.98
C ASP A 206 12.70 -2.55 6.97
N LEU A 207 11.65 -3.29 7.40
CA LEU A 207 10.37 -2.70 7.78
C LEU A 207 10.53 -1.67 8.91
N ASP A 208 11.57 -1.80 9.74
CA ASP A 208 11.91 -0.85 10.80
C ASP A 208 12.47 0.48 10.25
N LEU A 209 12.97 0.48 9.02
CA LEU A 209 13.44 1.69 8.31
C LEU A 209 12.29 2.50 7.69
N LEU A 210 11.04 2.03 7.83
CA LEU A 210 9.83 2.61 7.22
C LEU A 210 8.86 3.19 8.26
N PRO A 211 9.29 4.18 9.07
CA PRO A 211 8.42 4.79 10.09
C PRO A 211 7.25 5.56 9.47
N GLY A 212 7.39 6.03 8.23
CA GLY A 212 6.35 6.74 7.48
C GLY A 212 5.34 5.84 6.74
N TRP A 213 5.40 4.51 6.97
CA TRP A 213 4.45 3.57 6.38
C TRP A 213 3.34 3.20 7.37
N PRO A 214 2.08 3.00 6.90
CA PRO A 214 1.00 2.52 7.74
C PRO A 214 1.35 1.17 8.38
N GLU A 215 1.11 1.03 9.68
CA GLU A 215 1.38 -0.23 10.42
C GLU A 215 0.64 -1.43 9.80
N ARG A 216 -0.55 -1.21 9.26
CA ARG A 216 -1.31 -2.25 8.57
C ARG A 216 -0.54 -2.83 7.37
N VAL A 217 0.11 -1.99 6.57
CA VAL A 217 0.91 -2.44 5.41
C VAL A 217 2.14 -3.22 5.87
N LYS A 218 2.85 -2.72 6.89
CA LYS A 218 4.01 -3.41 7.48
C LYS A 218 3.61 -4.77 8.05
N THR A 219 2.49 -4.86 8.74
CA THR A 219 1.95 -6.13 9.25
C THR A 219 1.60 -7.10 8.12
N MET A 220 1.00 -6.61 7.02
CA MET A 220 0.70 -7.46 5.86
C MET A 220 1.98 -8.04 5.25
N GLN A 221 3.02 -7.23 5.07
CA GLN A 221 4.31 -7.70 4.55
C GLN A 221 5.02 -8.66 5.52
N HIS A 222 5.04 -8.33 6.83
CA HIS A 222 5.58 -9.19 7.86
C HIS A 222 4.94 -10.60 7.82
N ASN A 223 3.61 -10.65 7.78
CA ASN A 223 2.87 -11.90 7.74
C ASN A 223 3.07 -12.66 6.42
N TRP A 224 3.19 -11.93 5.30
CA TRP A 224 3.43 -12.54 3.99
C TRP A 224 4.83 -13.14 3.88
N ILE A 225 5.86 -12.45 4.35
CA ILE A 225 7.21 -12.98 4.44
C ILE A 225 7.23 -14.20 5.38
N GLY A 226 6.55 -14.10 6.51
CA GLY A 226 6.25 -15.23 7.40
C GLY A 226 7.48 -15.99 7.84
N ARG A 227 8.48 -15.28 8.36
CA ARG A 227 9.70 -15.88 8.93
C ARG A 227 9.35 -16.73 10.13
N SER A 228 9.81 -17.97 10.13
CA SER A 228 9.67 -18.89 11.26
C SER A 228 11.01 -19.55 11.59
N GLU A 229 11.34 -19.60 12.85
CA GLU A 229 12.47 -20.35 13.37
C GLU A 229 11.98 -21.66 13.96
N GLY A 230 12.68 -22.75 13.67
CA GLY A 230 12.30 -24.05 14.15
C GLY A 230 13.46 -25.05 14.08
N LEU A 231 13.10 -26.30 14.29
CA LEU A 231 14.01 -27.44 14.28
C LEU A 231 13.69 -28.31 13.06
N GLU A 232 14.71 -28.58 12.25
CA GLU A 232 14.67 -29.65 11.24
C GLU A 232 15.43 -30.85 11.78
N PHE A 233 14.80 -32.02 11.81
CA PHE A 233 15.41 -33.27 12.24
C PHE A 233 14.79 -34.45 11.52
N SER A 234 15.47 -35.63 11.58
CA SER A 234 15.10 -36.80 10.78
C SER A 234 14.68 -37.96 11.65
N PHE A 235 13.67 -38.68 11.17
CA PHE A 235 13.23 -39.99 11.69
C PHE A 235 13.80 -41.08 10.79
N GLU A 236 14.44 -42.10 11.36
CA GLU A 236 14.87 -43.31 10.61
C GLU A 236 13.70 -44.17 10.19
N ILE A 237 13.74 -44.68 8.96
CA ILE A 237 12.78 -45.64 8.41
C ILE A 237 13.53 -46.96 8.17
N PRO A 238 13.67 -47.85 9.18
CA PRO A 238 14.49 -49.06 9.06
C PRO A 238 14.07 -49.99 7.91
N ALA A 239 12.77 -50.08 7.61
CA ALA A 239 12.25 -50.94 6.55
C ALA A 239 12.68 -50.47 5.13
N LEU A 240 13.06 -49.23 4.95
CA LEU A 240 13.48 -48.64 3.68
C LEU A 240 14.98 -48.33 3.65
N ASN A 241 15.67 -48.51 4.77
CA ASN A 241 17.05 -48.01 4.96
C ASN A 241 17.19 -46.54 4.53
N ASP A 242 16.23 -45.71 4.97
CA ASP A 242 16.08 -44.30 4.59
C ASP A 242 15.66 -43.47 5.79
N THR A 243 15.52 -42.19 5.62
CA THR A 243 15.05 -41.24 6.65
C THR A 243 13.97 -40.32 6.11
N VAL A 244 13.12 -39.80 7.01
CA VAL A 244 12.19 -38.72 6.71
C VAL A 244 12.51 -37.51 7.57
N ALA A 245 12.80 -36.38 6.95
CA ALA A 245 13.04 -35.14 7.62
C ALA A 245 11.72 -34.38 7.90
N VAL A 246 11.60 -33.79 9.09
CA VAL A 246 10.50 -32.94 9.48
C VAL A 246 11.03 -31.57 9.91
N TYR A 247 10.21 -30.55 9.69
CA TYR A 247 10.45 -29.23 10.24
C TYR A 247 9.32 -28.87 11.20
N THR A 248 9.66 -28.37 12.38
CA THR A 248 8.68 -27.91 13.36
C THR A 248 9.10 -26.62 14.03
N THR A 249 8.12 -25.72 14.25
CA THR A 249 8.26 -24.53 15.09
C THR A 249 7.98 -24.85 16.57
N ARG A 250 7.54 -26.10 16.86
CA ARG A 250 7.17 -26.57 18.19
C ARG A 250 8.00 -27.81 18.58
N PRO A 251 9.34 -27.67 18.73
CA PRO A 251 10.20 -28.79 19.16
C PRO A 251 9.84 -29.33 20.55
N ASP A 252 9.19 -28.52 21.41
CA ASP A 252 8.65 -28.89 22.71
C ASP A 252 7.64 -30.05 22.65
N THR A 253 6.97 -30.26 21.49
CA THR A 253 6.01 -31.36 21.29
C THR A 253 6.63 -32.64 20.75
N ALA A 254 7.93 -32.64 20.40
CA ALA A 254 8.58 -33.77 19.72
C ALA A 254 8.52 -35.12 20.47
N TYR A 255 8.44 -35.09 21.79
CA TYR A 255 8.27 -36.29 22.63
C TYR A 255 6.87 -36.90 22.54
N GLY A 256 5.86 -36.13 22.07
CA GLY A 256 4.47 -36.55 21.89
C GLY A 256 4.11 -37.00 20.49
N VAL A 257 5.09 -37.20 19.62
CA VAL A 257 4.86 -37.68 18.25
C VAL A 257 4.38 -39.11 18.28
N THR A 258 3.18 -39.37 17.72
CA THR A 258 2.55 -40.68 17.68
C THR A 258 2.32 -41.19 16.26
N PHE A 259 2.34 -40.29 15.27
CA PHE A 259 2.32 -40.66 13.83
C PHE A 259 3.12 -39.65 13.01
N MET A 260 3.53 -40.07 11.81
CA MET A 260 4.17 -39.26 10.79
C MET A 260 3.21 -39.04 9.65
N ALA A 261 2.91 -37.79 9.31
CA ALA A 261 2.01 -37.46 8.21
C ALA A 261 2.82 -37.00 6.99
N LEU A 262 2.64 -37.66 5.87
CA LEU A 262 3.24 -37.32 4.57
C LEU A 262 2.21 -36.62 3.66
N ALA A 263 2.67 -35.63 2.92
CA ALA A 263 1.91 -35.07 1.80
C ALA A 263 1.75 -36.11 0.68
N ALA A 264 0.64 -36.08 -0.05
CA ALA A 264 0.35 -36.99 -1.17
C ALA A 264 1.38 -36.91 -2.32
N GLU A 265 2.14 -35.84 -2.38
CA GLU A 265 3.20 -35.53 -3.35
C GLU A 265 4.59 -35.98 -2.90
N HIS A 266 4.74 -36.44 -1.65
CA HIS A 266 6.05 -36.68 -1.06
C HIS A 266 6.81 -37.83 -1.80
N PRO A 267 8.10 -37.64 -2.16
CA PRO A 267 8.89 -38.61 -2.93
C PRO A 267 9.03 -39.99 -2.27
N LEU A 268 9.01 -40.05 -0.94
CA LEU A 268 9.05 -41.32 -0.19
C LEU A 268 7.89 -42.27 -0.52
N ILE A 269 6.73 -41.76 -0.96
CA ILE A 269 5.57 -42.57 -1.30
C ILE A 269 5.92 -43.58 -2.38
N LYS A 270 6.72 -43.19 -3.37
CA LYS A 270 7.17 -44.10 -4.43
C LYS A 270 7.95 -45.27 -3.85
N LYS A 271 8.90 -45.00 -2.94
CA LYS A 271 9.68 -46.06 -2.27
C LYS A 271 8.82 -46.92 -1.33
N ILE A 272 7.90 -46.30 -0.60
CA ILE A 272 6.96 -46.99 0.29
C ILE A 272 6.09 -47.94 -0.50
N CYS A 273 5.66 -47.58 -1.72
CA CYS A 273 4.84 -48.43 -2.57
C CYS A 273 5.61 -49.59 -3.24
N GLU A 274 6.93 -49.57 -3.29
CA GLU A 274 7.75 -50.64 -3.81
C GLU A 274 7.56 -51.94 -2.97
N ASN A 275 6.93 -52.95 -3.54
CA ASN A 275 6.62 -54.23 -2.87
C ASN A 275 5.68 -54.13 -1.65
N ASN A 276 4.90 -53.06 -1.53
CA ASN A 276 3.97 -52.82 -0.44
C ASN A 276 2.57 -53.39 -0.84
N PRO A 277 1.96 -54.29 -0.04
CA PRO A 277 0.63 -54.80 -0.33
C PRO A 277 -0.49 -53.75 -0.34
N LYS A 278 -0.26 -52.58 0.20
CA LYS A 278 -1.17 -51.44 0.21
C LYS A 278 -0.90 -50.41 -0.90
N ALA A 279 0.00 -50.70 -1.84
CA ALA A 279 0.42 -49.74 -2.85
C ALA A 279 -0.76 -49.16 -3.66
N ASP A 280 -1.73 -49.99 -4.04
CA ASP A 280 -2.89 -49.56 -4.82
C ASP A 280 -3.79 -48.60 -4.00
N GLU A 281 -4.02 -48.93 -2.72
CA GLU A 281 -4.79 -48.06 -1.79
C GLU A 281 -4.11 -46.70 -1.59
N ILE A 282 -2.80 -46.71 -1.36
CA ILE A 282 -2.00 -45.51 -1.17
C ILE A 282 -2.01 -44.62 -2.42
N ASN A 283 -1.76 -45.21 -3.59
CA ASN A 283 -1.75 -44.50 -4.87
C ASN A 283 -3.12 -43.88 -5.21
N ALA A 284 -4.22 -44.62 -5.00
CA ALA A 284 -5.57 -44.14 -5.22
C ALA A 284 -5.90 -42.94 -4.29
N PHE A 285 -5.46 -43.01 -3.02
CA PHE A 285 -5.60 -41.91 -2.08
C PHE A 285 -4.80 -40.68 -2.51
N CYS A 286 -3.54 -40.86 -2.89
CA CYS A 286 -2.69 -39.79 -3.36
C CYS A 286 -3.25 -39.08 -4.59
N GLU A 287 -3.75 -39.83 -5.56
CA GLU A 287 -4.37 -39.29 -6.77
C GLU A 287 -5.61 -38.45 -6.43
N ARG A 288 -6.47 -38.92 -5.53
CA ARG A 288 -7.64 -38.20 -5.06
C ARG A 288 -7.25 -36.89 -4.36
N VAL A 289 -6.26 -36.92 -3.47
CA VAL A 289 -5.79 -35.74 -2.71
C VAL A 289 -5.14 -34.70 -3.62
N ARG A 290 -4.35 -35.11 -4.61
CA ARG A 290 -3.72 -34.22 -5.58
C ARG A 290 -4.74 -33.42 -6.42
N ASN A 291 -5.93 -33.96 -6.59
CA ASN A 291 -7.04 -33.30 -7.30
C ASN A 291 -7.87 -32.38 -6.41
N GLN A 292 -7.61 -32.32 -5.09
CA GLN A 292 -8.25 -31.39 -4.17
C GLN A 292 -7.55 -30.05 -4.19
N SER A 293 -8.32 -28.96 -4.03
CA SER A 293 -7.76 -27.62 -3.89
C SER A 293 -7.00 -27.47 -2.56
N GLU A 294 -6.00 -26.59 -2.53
CA GLU A 294 -5.23 -26.31 -1.32
C GLU A 294 -6.10 -25.76 -0.18
N ILE A 295 -7.15 -25.00 -0.55
CA ILE A 295 -8.14 -24.47 0.40
C ILE A 295 -8.94 -25.60 1.05
N GLU A 296 -9.42 -26.57 0.26
CA GLU A 296 -10.13 -27.74 0.81
C GLU A 296 -9.23 -28.54 1.75
N ARG A 297 -7.96 -28.73 1.39
CA ARG A 297 -6.98 -29.48 2.20
C ARG A 297 -6.66 -28.78 3.52
N THR A 298 -6.58 -27.45 3.53
CA THR A 298 -6.16 -26.66 4.71
C THR A 298 -7.32 -26.15 5.56
N SER A 299 -8.56 -26.20 5.05
CA SER A 299 -9.75 -25.77 5.79
C SER A 299 -9.88 -26.46 7.15
N SER A 300 -10.17 -25.72 8.19
CA SER A 300 -10.47 -26.27 9.53
C SER A 300 -11.75 -27.08 9.57
N GLU A 301 -12.67 -26.83 8.63
CA GLU A 301 -13.96 -27.52 8.53
C GLU A 301 -13.88 -28.83 7.73
N SER A 302 -12.81 -29.03 6.93
CA SER A 302 -12.64 -30.23 6.14
C SER A 302 -12.27 -31.44 7.00
N GLU A 303 -12.87 -32.56 6.71
CA GLU A 303 -12.57 -33.85 7.35
C GLU A 303 -11.10 -34.24 7.10
N LYS A 304 -10.36 -34.56 8.18
CA LYS A 304 -8.97 -35.01 8.09
C LYS A 304 -8.95 -36.50 7.75
N GLU A 305 -8.36 -36.81 6.60
CA GLU A 305 -8.30 -38.18 6.07
C GLU A 305 -6.85 -38.59 5.82
N GLY A 306 -6.63 -39.92 5.89
CA GLY A 306 -5.35 -40.50 5.55
C GLY A 306 -5.40 -42.01 5.35
N VAL A 307 -4.30 -42.53 4.85
CA VAL A 307 -4.07 -43.99 4.66
C VAL A 307 -2.79 -44.38 5.39
N PHE A 308 -2.90 -45.40 6.26
CA PHE A 308 -1.72 -45.96 6.91
C PHE A 308 -0.91 -46.78 5.91
N THR A 309 0.37 -46.41 5.75
CA THR A 309 1.25 -47.02 4.74
C THR A 309 1.71 -48.43 5.08
N GLY A 310 1.53 -48.89 6.32
CA GLY A 310 2.10 -50.15 6.80
C GLY A 310 3.60 -50.04 7.19
N VAL A 311 4.19 -48.86 7.02
CA VAL A 311 5.61 -48.59 7.33
C VAL A 311 5.70 -47.72 8.59
N TYR A 312 6.80 -47.88 9.32
CA TYR A 312 7.07 -47.17 10.57
C TYR A 312 8.40 -46.40 10.50
N CYS A 313 8.49 -45.29 11.16
CA CYS A 313 9.74 -44.58 11.46
C CYS A 313 10.03 -44.61 12.95
N ILE A 314 11.23 -44.21 13.33
CA ILE A 314 11.69 -44.19 14.73
C ILE A 314 11.81 -42.73 15.19
N ASN A 315 11.14 -42.37 16.28
CA ASN A 315 11.28 -41.06 16.89
C ASN A 315 12.67 -40.96 17.54
N PRO A 316 13.55 -40.03 17.12
CA PRO A 316 14.91 -39.93 17.63
C PRO A 316 14.99 -39.51 19.09
N PHE A 317 13.95 -38.85 19.65
CA PHE A 317 13.92 -38.41 21.04
C PHE A 317 13.51 -39.54 22.01
N THR A 318 12.65 -40.44 21.57
CA THR A 318 12.03 -41.46 22.44
C THR A 318 12.40 -42.88 22.10
N GLY A 319 12.92 -43.14 20.91
CA GLY A 319 13.14 -44.47 20.37
C GLY A 319 11.86 -45.25 19.99
N ARG A 320 10.67 -44.63 20.08
CA ARG A 320 9.40 -45.26 19.80
C ARG A 320 9.19 -45.43 18.29
N LYS A 321 8.54 -46.51 17.91
CA LYS A 321 8.02 -46.73 16.55
C LYS A 321 6.82 -45.82 16.32
N VAL A 322 6.81 -45.11 15.22
CA VAL A 322 5.78 -44.14 14.82
C VAL A 322 5.22 -44.57 13.44
N GLU A 323 3.92 -44.64 13.32
CA GLU A 323 3.22 -44.99 12.07
C GLU A 323 3.40 -43.91 11.00
N ILE A 324 3.67 -44.32 9.75
CA ILE A 324 3.71 -43.38 8.62
C ILE A 324 2.37 -43.40 7.88
N TRP A 325 1.71 -42.26 7.81
CA TRP A 325 0.44 -42.06 7.13
C TRP A 325 0.61 -41.08 5.97
N VAL A 326 -0.10 -41.31 4.87
CA VAL A 326 -0.31 -40.29 3.85
C VAL A 326 -1.62 -39.57 4.19
N THR A 327 -1.60 -38.25 4.24
CA THR A 327 -2.76 -37.47 4.71
C THR A 327 -3.19 -36.41 3.69
N ASN A 328 -4.45 -35.97 3.78
CA ASN A 328 -4.99 -34.92 2.90
C ASN A 328 -4.66 -33.49 3.33
N TYR A 329 -4.19 -33.27 4.56
CA TYR A 329 -3.99 -31.92 5.11
C TYR A 329 -2.52 -31.46 5.20
N VAL A 330 -1.56 -32.33 4.83
CA VAL A 330 -0.15 -31.94 4.71
C VAL A 330 0.15 -31.49 3.29
N LEU A 331 0.80 -30.33 3.16
CA LEU A 331 1.20 -29.75 1.87
C LEU A 331 2.67 -30.03 1.61
N TYR A 332 3.01 -30.44 0.39
CA TYR A 332 4.39 -30.72 0.01
C TYR A 332 5.26 -29.44 -0.09
N ASP A 333 4.68 -28.34 -0.50
CA ASP A 333 5.36 -27.06 -0.70
C ASP A 333 5.69 -26.32 0.61
N TYR A 334 5.28 -26.85 1.77
CA TYR A 334 5.57 -26.26 3.07
C TYR A 334 6.49 -27.16 3.89
N GLY A 335 7.67 -26.63 4.24
CA GLY A 335 8.66 -27.37 5.01
C GLY A 335 9.32 -28.52 4.22
N THR A 336 9.20 -29.75 4.74
CA THR A 336 9.78 -30.97 4.15
C THR A 336 8.75 -31.83 3.43
N GLY A 337 7.47 -31.42 3.42
CA GLY A 337 6.35 -32.26 2.95
C GLY A 337 6.01 -33.41 3.90
N ALA A 338 6.64 -33.46 5.07
CA ALA A 338 6.37 -34.40 6.16
C ALA A 338 6.17 -33.63 7.48
N VAL A 339 5.19 -34.03 8.27
CA VAL A 339 4.84 -33.40 9.54
C VAL A 339 4.77 -34.46 10.64
N MET A 340 5.39 -34.16 11.78
CA MET A 340 5.24 -34.97 12.98
C MET A 340 3.85 -34.78 13.57
N GLY A 341 3.09 -35.85 13.73
CA GLY A 341 1.75 -35.83 14.31
C GLY A 341 1.82 -35.78 15.84
N VAL A 342 1.30 -34.72 16.43
CA VAL A 342 1.33 -34.44 17.87
C VAL A 342 -0.10 -34.15 18.40
N PRO A 343 -0.96 -35.15 18.53
CA PRO A 343 -2.39 -34.99 18.75
C PRO A 343 -2.76 -34.10 19.95
N THR A 344 -2.00 -34.12 21.03
CA THR A 344 -2.31 -33.30 22.21
C THR A 344 -1.85 -31.85 22.11
N GLY A 345 -1.04 -31.49 21.08
CA GLY A 345 -0.51 -30.16 20.84
C GLY A 345 -0.99 -29.49 19.55
N ASP A 346 -1.72 -30.20 18.68
CA ASP A 346 -2.30 -29.69 17.43
C ASP A 346 -3.70 -30.25 17.22
N GLN A 347 -4.67 -29.37 16.99
CA GLN A 347 -6.09 -29.76 16.88
C GLN A 347 -6.38 -30.61 15.63
N ARG A 348 -5.66 -30.43 14.53
CA ARG A 348 -5.82 -31.23 13.31
C ARG A 348 -5.36 -32.65 13.55
N ASP A 349 -4.22 -32.80 14.23
CA ASP A 349 -3.67 -34.10 14.63
C ASP A 349 -4.55 -34.79 15.67
N TRP A 350 -5.18 -34.02 16.58
CA TRP A 350 -6.15 -34.52 17.53
C TRP A 350 -7.34 -35.20 16.80
N MET A 351 -7.96 -34.47 15.87
CA MET A 351 -9.10 -34.97 15.09
C MET A 351 -8.72 -36.21 14.27
N PHE A 352 -7.53 -36.18 13.65
CA PHE A 352 -7.01 -37.30 12.90
C PHE A 352 -6.79 -38.52 13.79
N ALA A 353 -6.17 -38.36 14.96
CA ALA A 353 -5.92 -39.44 15.91
C ALA A 353 -7.22 -40.04 16.48
N ASP A 354 -8.24 -39.21 16.73
CA ASP A 354 -9.57 -39.70 17.15
C ASP A 354 -10.21 -40.59 16.08
N LYS A 355 -10.17 -40.11 14.82
CA LYS A 355 -10.78 -40.86 13.71
C LYS A 355 -10.14 -42.23 13.49
N TYR A 356 -8.84 -42.30 13.58
CA TYR A 356 -8.08 -43.54 13.26
C TYR A 356 -7.63 -44.33 14.46
N GLY A 357 -7.99 -43.93 15.69
CA GLY A 357 -7.65 -44.61 16.93
C GLY A 357 -6.15 -44.59 17.26
N ILE A 358 -5.43 -43.52 16.84
CA ILE A 358 -4.00 -43.36 17.10
C ILE A 358 -3.80 -42.91 18.56
N GLU A 359 -2.75 -43.41 19.19
CA GLU A 359 -2.34 -43.02 20.54
C GLU A 359 -2.13 -41.51 20.67
N LYS A 360 -2.47 -40.97 21.84
CA LYS A 360 -2.25 -39.55 22.20
C LYS A 360 -1.38 -39.47 23.44
N ILE A 361 -0.35 -38.61 23.43
CA ILE A 361 0.58 -38.43 24.51
C ILE A 361 0.59 -36.97 24.95
N VAL A 362 0.19 -36.71 26.20
CA VAL A 362 0.24 -35.33 26.74
C VAL A 362 1.69 -34.94 27.00
N THR A 363 2.18 -33.91 26.35
CA THR A 363 3.55 -33.37 26.53
C THR A 363 3.61 -31.98 27.11
N ILE A 364 2.49 -31.24 27.09
CA ILE A 364 2.42 -29.89 27.67
C ILE A 364 1.18 -29.77 28.52
N CYS A 365 1.34 -29.18 29.71
CA CYS A 365 0.26 -28.87 30.65
C CYS A 365 0.27 -27.38 30.96
N PRO A 366 -0.90 -26.77 31.31
CA PRO A 366 -0.94 -25.44 31.88
C PRO A 366 -0.08 -25.32 33.13
N ILE A 367 0.47 -24.15 33.40
CA ILE A 367 1.28 -23.90 34.60
C ILE A 367 0.42 -24.17 35.85
N GLY A 368 0.90 -25.08 36.72
CA GLY A 368 0.23 -25.45 37.95
C GLY A 368 -1.02 -26.33 37.83
N LYS A 369 -1.29 -26.88 36.63
CA LYS A 369 -2.42 -27.79 36.39
C LYS A 369 -1.97 -29.01 35.62
N GLU A 370 -2.23 -30.21 36.09
CA GLU A 370 -2.02 -31.45 35.33
C GLU A 370 -3.20 -31.65 34.35
N LEU A 371 -2.89 -32.02 33.11
CA LEU A 371 -3.87 -32.45 32.11
C LEU A 371 -3.88 -33.97 32.05
N LYS A 372 -5.04 -34.57 32.26
CA LYS A 372 -5.25 -36.02 32.08
C LYS A 372 -5.91 -36.23 30.71
N LEU A 373 -5.40 -37.18 29.98
CA LEU A 373 -5.88 -37.46 28.61
C LEU A 373 -7.39 -37.78 28.60
N GLU A 374 -7.88 -38.48 29.63
CA GLU A 374 -9.31 -38.86 29.76
C GLU A 374 -10.23 -37.64 29.93
N GLU A 375 -9.67 -36.49 30.39
CA GLU A 375 -10.41 -35.25 30.61
C GLU A 375 -10.30 -34.29 29.44
N MET A 376 -9.43 -34.56 28.47
CA MET A 376 -9.21 -33.70 27.31
C MET A 376 -10.26 -33.98 26.22
N THR A 377 -10.87 -32.92 25.69
CA THR A 377 -11.82 -32.97 24.57
C THR A 377 -11.26 -32.33 23.28
N CYS A 378 -10.07 -31.70 23.37
CA CYS A 378 -9.37 -31.06 22.26
C CYS A 378 -7.88 -30.94 22.59
N ALA A 379 -7.07 -30.57 21.60
CA ALA A 379 -5.66 -30.31 21.78
C ALA A 379 -5.41 -29.08 22.68
N TYR A 380 -4.27 -29.04 23.35
CA TYR A 380 -3.78 -27.89 24.10
C TYR A 380 -2.81 -27.09 23.22
N GLU A 381 -3.31 -26.06 22.56
CA GLU A 381 -2.56 -25.24 21.59
C GLU A 381 -2.03 -23.93 22.18
N GLU A 382 -2.18 -23.73 23.49
CA GLU A 382 -1.73 -22.49 24.14
C GLU A 382 -0.20 -22.34 24.03
N LYS A 383 0.23 -21.09 24.07
CA LYS A 383 1.65 -20.71 23.90
C LYS A 383 2.41 -20.65 25.22
N GLU A 384 1.83 -21.11 26.32
CA GLU A 384 2.41 -21.16 27.66
C GLU A 384 2.15 -22.52 28.29
N GLY A 385 3.10 -23.04 29.02
CA GLY A 385 2.92 -24.31 29.69
C GLY A 385 4.21 -24.90 30.21
N MET A 386 4.06 -26.07 30.89
CA MET A 386 5.17 -26.86 31.43
C MET A 386 5.21 -28.20 30.70
N LEU A 387 6.40 -28.66 30.33
CA LEU A 387 6.57 -29.97 29.68
C LEU A 387 6.33 -31.09 30.66
N VAL A 388 5.60 -32.12 30.19
CA VAL A 388 5.40 -33.40 30.87
C VAL A 388 5.71 -34.53 29.88
N ASN A 389 6.04 -35.73 30.36
CA ASN A 389 6.38 -36.89 29.51
C ASN A 389 7.46 -36.61 28.44
N SER A 390 8.35 -35.67 28.72
CA SER A 390 9.34 -35.16 27.75
C SER A 390 10.79 -35.45 28.17
N GLY A 391 11.01 -36.62 28.77
CA GLY A 391 12.33 -37.06 29.23
C GLY A 391 12.97 -36.08 30.23
N GLU A 392 14.19 -35.68 29.95
CA GLU A 392 14.96 -34.72 30.76
C GLU A 392 14.40 -33.30 30.79
N PHE A 393 13.54 -32.95 29.83
CA PHE A 393 12.89 -31.63 29.74
C PHE A 393 11.56 -31.56 30.51
N THR A 394 11.13 -32.68 31.13
CA THR A 394 9.93 -32.70 31.95
C THR A 394 10.05 -31.75 33.15
N GLY A 395 9.03 -30.90 33.35
CA GLY A 395 9.02 -29.87 34.39
C GLY A 395 9.68 -28.55 33.98
N MET A 396 10.14 -28.44 32.72
CA MET A 396 10.67 -27.19 32.17
C MET A 396 9.55 -26.33 31.54
N GLU A 397 9.68 -25.02 31.66
CA GLU A 397 8.79 -24.09 30.97
C GLU A 397 8.98 -24.20 29.45
N MET A 398 7.88 -24.14 28.70
CA MET A 398 7.79 -24.46 27.29
C MET A 398 8.83 -23.73 26.40
N HIS A 399 8.98 -22.40 26.53
CA HIS A 399 9.93 -21.63 25.71
C HIS A 399 11.39 -21.97 26.02
N LYS A 400 11.71 -22.22 27.29
CA LYS A 400 13.05 -22.68 27.72
C LYS A 400 13.34 -24.08 27.16
N ALA A 401 12.33 -24.96 27.22
CA ALA A 401 12.43 -26.31 26.70
C ALA A 401 12.65 -26.32 25.18
N MET A 402 11.97 -25.47 24.42
CA MET A 402 12.17 -25.34 22.97
C MET A 402 13.64 -25.08 22.63
N SER A 403 14.27 -24.10 23.29
CA SER A 403 15.68 -23.80 23.07
C SER A 403 16.59 -24.97 23.49
N ALA A 404 16.34 -25.56 24.65
CA ALA A 404 17.15 -26.66 25.16
C ALA A 404 17.06 -27.94 24.30
N ILE A 405 15.88 -28.24 23.76
CA ILE A 405 15.66 -29.35 22.81
C ILE A 405 16.43 -29.09 21.51
N MET A 406 16.40 -27.88 20.99
CA MET A 406 17.15 -27.50 19.79
C MET A 406 18.66 -27.62 20.04
N ASP A 407 19.16 -27.11 21.17
CA ASP A 407 20.57 -27.21 21.55
C ASP A 407 21.04 -28.66 21.62
N LYS A 408 20.24 -29.54 22.27
CA LYS A 408 20.54 -30.98 22.34
C LYS A 408 20.57 -31.63 20.97
N THR A 409 19.58 -31.34 20.15
CA THR A 409 19.42 -31.95 18.82
C THR A 409 20.63 -31.63 17.92
N GLU A 410 21.12 -30.36 17.99
CA GLU A 410 22.32 -29.95 17.29
C GLU A 410 23.60 -30.59 17.86
N ALA A 411 23.71 -30.67 19.18
CA ALA A 411 24.86 -31.26 19.83
C ALA A 411 24.99 -32.77 19.55
N GLU A 412 23.85 -33.48 19.46
CA GLU A 412 23.81 -34.91 19.13
C GLU A 412 23.83 -35.19 17.62
N GLY A 413 23.70 -34.14 16.78
CA GLY A 413 23.95 -34.23 15.33
C GLY A 413 22.80 -34.86 14.52
N PHE A 414 21.57 -35.01 15.08
CA PHE A 414 20.43 -35.57 14.33
C PHE A 414 19.43 -34.52 13.85
N GLY A 415 19.73 -33.23 14.06
CA GLY A 415 18.94 -32.11 13.57
C GLY A 415 19.68 -30.79 13.64
N LYS A 416 19.04 -29.75 13.15
CA LYS A 416 19.60 -28.38 13.12
C LYS A 416 18.49 -27.32 13.21
N ARG A 417 18.81 -26.18 13.79
CA ARG A 417 17.97 -25.00 13.68
C ARG A 417 17.86 -24.60 12.24
N ARG A 418 16.66 -24.19 11.83
CA ARG A 418 16.38 -23.72 10.49
C ARG A 418 15.40 -22.55 10.53
N VAL A 419 15.68 -21.58 9.66
CA VAL A 419 14.75 -20.50 9.37
C VAL A 419 14.01 -20.83 8.07
N ASN A 420 12.71 -20.79 8.11
CA ASN A 420 11.86 -20.95 6.94
C ASN A 420 11.02 -19.69 6.73
N TYR A 421 10.66 -19.47 5.47
CA TYR A 421 9.80 -18.35 5.06
C TYR A 421 8.55 -18.88 4.39
N ARG A 422 7.42 -18.20 4.60
CA ARG A 422 6.21 -18.42 3.81
C ARG A 422 6.36 -17.83 2.41
N LEU A 423 7.07 -16.71 2.29
CA LEU A 423 7.41 -16.08 1.01
C LEU A 423 8.01 -17.12 0.05
N ARG A 424 7.56 -17.07 -1.20
CA ARG A 424 8.08 -17.89 -2.31
C ARG A 424 8.76 -16.99 -3.33
N ASP A 425 9.63 -17.59 -4.15
CA ASP A 425 10.25 -16.87 -5.26
C ASP A 425 9.19 -16.28 -6.20
N TRP A 426 9.48 -15.09 -6.69
CA TRP A 426 8.56 -14.35 -7.55
C TRP A 426 8.52 -14.96 -8.94
N LEU A 427 7.37 -15.49 -9.34
CA LEU A 427 7.12 -16.10 -10.65
C LEU A 427 7.01 -15.00 -11.72
N ILE A 428 7.97 -14.96 -12.63
CA ILE A 428 8.10 -13.91 -13.67
C ILE A 428 7.40 -14.29 -14.96
N SER A 429 7.48 -15.54 -15.40
CA SER A 429 6.92 -16.00 -16.68
C SER A 429 5.42 -15.78 -16.82
N ARG A 430 4.99 -15.25 -17.97
CA ARG A 430 3.58 -15.14 -18.39
C ARG A 430 3.42 -15.63 -19.82
N GLN A 431 2.43 -16.48 -20.07
CA GLN A 431 2.07 -16.99 -21.39
C GLN A 431 1.13 -15.99 -22.08
N ARG A 432 1.59 -14.74 -22.19
CA ARG A 432 0.82 -13.60 -22.73
C ARG A 432 1.66 -12.85 -23.75
N TYR A 433 0.97 -12.22 -24.73
CA TYR A 433 1.61 -11.41 -25.76
C TYR A 433 1.97 -10.02 -25.23
N TRP A 434 1.01 -9.34 -24.57
CA TRP A 434 1.16 -7.94 -24.20
C TRP A 434 1.95 -7.79 -22.88
N GLY A 435 3.25 -7.93 -23.00
CA GLY A 435 4.24 -7.85 -21.91
C GLY A 435 5.64 -7.70 -22.47
N ALA A 436 6.61 -7.39 -21.63
CA ALA A 436 8.01 -7.34 -22.04
C ALA A 436 8.54 -8.77 -22.29
N PRO A 437 9.04 -9.10 -23.51
CA PRO A 437 9.61 -10.42 -23.76
C PRO A 437 10.81 -10.71 -22.88
N ILE A 438 10.94 -11.95 -22.43
CA ILE A 438 12.11 -12.40 -21.66
C ILE A 438 13.30 -12.54 -22.62
N PRO A 439 14.46 -11.86 -22.40
CA PRO A 439 15.57 -11.76 -23.34
C PRO A 439 16.51 -12.98 -23.29
N ILE A 440 15.95 -14.18 -23.46
CA ILE A 440 16.68 -15.45 -23.45
C ILE A 440 16.59 -16.15 -24.81
N ILE A 441 17.69 -16.74 -25.23
CA ILE A 441 17.80 -17.58 -26.41
C ILE A 441 18.25 -18.98 -25.98
N TYR A 442 17.58 -20.02 -26.50
CA TYR A 442 17.92 -21.42 -26.29
C TYR A 442 18.69 -21.94 -27.50
N CYS A 443 19.99 -22.21 -27.30
CA CYS A 443 20.87 -22.74 -28.32
C CYS A 443 21.14 -24.23 -28.03
N PRO A 444 21.04 -25.11 -29.05
CA PRO A 444 21.34 -26.55 -28.87
C PRO A 444 22.75 -26.83 -28.39
N HIS A 445 23.71 -25.91 -28.69
CA HIS A 445 25.13 -26.07 -28.36
C HIS A 445 25.53 -25.28 -27.10
N CYS A 446 24.98 -24.10 -26.90
CA CYS A 446 25.39 -23.15 -25.83
C CYS A 446 24.45 -23.17 -24.63
N GLY A 447 23.29 -23.86 -24.73
CA GLY A 447 22.23 -23.81 -23.69
C GLY A 447 21.51 -22.48 -23.66
N GLU A 448 21.22 -21.99 -22.48
CA GLU A 448 20.61 -20.67 -22.25
C GLU A 448 21.62 -19.55 -22.54
N VAL A 449 21.23 -18.58 -23.35
CA VAL A 449 22.06 -17.44 -23.77
C VAL A 449 21.25 -16.17 -23.66
N LEU A 450 21.81 -15.15 -22.98
CA LEU A 450 21.22 -13.80 -22.95
C LEU A 450 21.27 -13.16 -24.34
N VAL A 451 20.30 -12.36 -24.68
CA VAL A 451 20.35 -11.48 -25.84
C VAL A 451 21.41 -10.41 -25.56
N PRO A 452 22.34 -10.13 -26.49
CA PRO A 452 23.32 -9.06 -26.27
C PRO A 452 22.68 -7.70 -25.98
N GLU A 453 23.23 -6.94 -25.04
CA GLU A 453 22.67 -5.65 -24.58
C GLU A 453 22.47 -4.63 -25.71
N ASP A 454 23.34 -4.65 -26.73
CA ASP A 454 23.24 -3.81 -27.92
C ASP A 454 22.13 -4.24 -28.89
N GLN A 455 21.53 -5.43 -28.68
CA GLN A 455 20.38 -5.94 -29.43
C GLN A 455 19.05 -5.77 -28.68
N LEU A 456 19.07 -5.22 -27.48
CA LEU A 456 17.86 -4.86 -26.77
C LEU A 456 17.23 -3.59 -27.36
N PRO A 457 15.89 -3.49 -27.41
CA PRO A 457 14.91 -4.44 -26.88
C PRO A 457 14.65 -5.61 -27.84
N VAL A 458 14.37 -6.80 -27.27
CA VAL A 458 13.66 -7.85 -28.02
C VAL A 458 12.22 -7.36 -28.23
N ARG A 459 11.87 -7.08 -29.48
CA ARG A 459 10.61 -6.43 -29.84
C ARG A 459 9.46 -7.42 -29.94
N LEU A 460 8.26 -6.96 -29.61
CA LEU A 460 7.04 -7.73 -29.82
C LEU A 460 6.73 -7.83 -31.32
N PRO A 461 6.50 -9.05 -31.84
CA PRO A 461 6.11 -9.23 -33.25
C PRO A 461 4.66 -8.80 -33.47
N GLU A 462 4.32 -8.39 -34.70
CA GLU A 462 2.96 -7.97 -35.07
C GLU A 462 2.15 -9.12 -35.69
N ASP A 463 2.80 -10.21 -36.09
CA ASP A 463 2.24 -11.37 -36.82
C ASP A 463 1.74 -12.49 -35.91
N VAL A 464 1.26 -12.18 -34.70
CA VAL A 464 0.80 -13.17 -33.72
C VAL A 464 -0.67 -13.55 -33.88
N SER A 465 -1.00 -14.80 -33.49
CA SER A 465 -2.36 -15.28 -33.42
C SER A 465 -2.83 -15.43 -31.97
N PHE A 466 -4.00 -14.88 -31.67
CA PHE A 466 -4.66 -14.97 -30.36
C PHE A 466 -5.69 -16.11 -30.30
N THR A 467 -5.35 -17.30 -30.71
CA THR A 467 -6.27 -18.47 -30.68
C THR A 467 -6.44 -19.00 -29.27
N ALA A 468 -7.67 -19.21 -28.84
CA ALA A 468 -7.99 -19.78 -27.54
C ALA A 468 -7.38 -21.17 -27.37
N GLY A 469 -6.68 -21.40 -26.23
CA GLY A 469 -6.07 -22.68 -25.90
C GLY A 469 -4.68 -22.92 -26.47
N ALA A 470 -4.11 -21.97 -27.19
CA ALA A 470 -2.73 -22.05 -27.68
C ALA A 470 -1.70 -21.85 -26.56
N LYS A 471 -0.47 -22.34 -26.76
CA LYS A 471 0.72 -21.90 -26.04
C LYS A 471 0.84 -20.37 -26.15
N SER A 472 1.80 -19.76 -25.43
CA SER A 472 2.04 -18.31 -25.55
C SER A 472 1.85 -17.78 -26.98
N PRO A 473 1.11 -16.68 -27.20
CA PRO A 473 0.91 -16.14 -28.54
C PRO A 473 2.21 -15.82 -29.28
N LEU A 474 3.30 -15.48 -28.57
CA LEU A 474 4.62 -15.30 -29.17
C LEU A 474 5.14 -16.55 -29.86
N ALA A 475 4.79 -17.73 -29.39
CA ALA A 475 5.17 -19.02 -29.99
C ALA A 475 4.51 -19.25 -31.38
N THR A 476 3.53 -18.43 -31.75
CA THR A 476 2.87 -18.52 -33.08
C THR A 476 3.59 -17.72 -34.17
N SER A 477 4.53 -16.83 -33.78
CA SER A 477 5.33 -16.06 -34.75
C SER A 477 6.66 -16.80 -35.03
N GLU A 478 6.77 -17.37 -36.21
CA GLU A 478 7.99 -18.08 -36.69
C GLU A 478 9.19 -17.12 -36.76
N GLU A 479 8.97 -15.87 -37.17
CA GLU A 479 10.02 -14.84 -37.25
C GLU A 479 10.54 -14.50 -35.85
N PHE A 480 9.66 -14.44 -34.84
CA PHE A 480 10.06 -14.18 -33.47
C PHE A 480 10.82 -15.36 -32.84
N VAL A 481 10.28 -16.57 -33.01
CA VAL A 481 10.81 -17.78 -32.35
C VAL A 481 12.18 -18.13 -32.87
N HIS A 482 12.40 -18.13 -34.19
CA HIS A 482 13.66 -18.58 -34.79
C HIS A 482 14.69 -17.45 -34.87
N CYS A 483 15.89 -17.70 -34.36
CA CYS A 483 16.99 -16.76 -34.35
C CYS A 483 18.33 -17.47 -34.50
N LYS A 484 19.40 -16.71 -34.61
CA LYS A 484 20.79 -17.22 -34.53
C LYS A 484 21.32 -17.02 -33.11
N CYS A 485 22.04 -18.02 -32.63
CA CYS A 485 22.77 -17.91 -31.36
C CYS A 485 23.86 -16.83 -31.45
N PRO A 486 23.83 -15.81 -30.56
CA PRO A 486 24.87 -14.77 -30.62
C PRO A 486 26.26 -15.24 -30.21
N LYS A 487 26.37 -16.42 -29.53
CA LYS A 487 27.67 -16.99 -29.13
C LYS A 487 28.31 -17.85 -30.22
N CYS A 488 27.53 -18.70 -30.92
CA CYS A 488 28.08 -19.68 -31.84
C CYS A 488 27.54 -19.62 -33.27
N GLY A 489 26.52 -18.76 -33.53
CA GLY A 489 25.89 -18.59 -34.84
C GLY A 489 24.95 -19.75 -35.27
N ALA A 490 24.77 -20.78 -34.45
CA ALA A 490 23.86 -21.89 -34.74
C ALA A 490 22.41 -21.44 -34.72
N ASP A 491 21.52 -22.23 -35.36
CA ASP A 491 20.07 -22.04 -35.22
C ASP A 491 19.64 -22.25 -33.77
N ALA A 492 18.81 -21.30 -33.30
CA ALA A 492 18.39 -21.25 -31.92
C ALA A 492 16.95 -20.73 -31.85
N THR A 493 16.34 -20.83 -30.67
CA THR A 493 14.96 -20.36 -30.44
C THR A 493 14.93 -19.34 -29.29
N ARG A 494 14.04 -18.34 -29.41
CA ARG A 494 13.80 -17.37 -28.33
C ARG A 494 12.86 -17.96 -27.30
N GLU A 495 13.00 -17.45 -26.04
CA GLU A 495 11.96 -17.61 -25.03
C GLU A 495 10.68 -16.94 -25.53
N THR A 496 9.53 -17.60 -25.33
CA THR A 496 8.21 -17.14 -25.80
C THR A 496 7.30 -16.64 -24.70
N ASP A 497 7.76 -16.67 -23.46
CA ASP A 497 7.07 -16.05 -22.34
C ASP A 497 7.43 -14.55 -22.25
N THR A 498 6.47 -13.78 -21.77
CA THR A 498 6.68 -12.39 -21.37
C THR A 498 6.84 -12.28 -19.87
N MET A 499 7.34 -11.17 -19.39
CA MET A 499 7.52 -10.91 -17.97
C MET A 499 6.24 -10.42 -17.32
N ASP A 500 6.06 -10.73 -16.04
CA ASP A 500 5.02 -10.16 -15.19
C ASP A 500 5.02 -8.63 -15.28
N THR A 501 3.84 -8.03 -15.41
CA THR A 501 3.69 -6.57 -15.51
C THR A 501 4.23 -5.85 -14.28
N PHE A 502 4.20 -6.49 -13.09
CA PHE A 502 4.80 -5.92 -11.88
C PHE A 502 6.31 -5.70 -11.97
N LEU A 503 7.00 -6.38 -12.89
CA LEU A 503 8.41 -6.09 -13.12
C LEU A 503 8.57 -4.68 -13.73
N CYS A 504 7.70 -4.29 -14.66
CA CYS A 504 7.71 -2.95 -15.24
C CYS A 504 7.43 -1.87 -14.19
N SER A 505 6.50 -2.11 -13.27
CA SER A 505 6.14 -1.16 -12.22
C SER A 505 7.08 -1.17 -11.01
N SER A 506 8.03 -2.10 -10.92
CA SER A 506 8.95 -2.18 -9.79
C SER A 506 10.12 -1.18 -9.84
N TRP A 507 10.26 -0.44 -10.92
CA TRP A 507 11.37 0.51 -11.10
C TRP A 507 11.01 1.83 -11.80
N TYR A 508 9.74 2.07 -12.15
CA TYR A 508 9.30 3.25 -12.90
C TYR A 508 9.61 4.58 -12.19
N TYR A 509 9.56 4.60 -10.85
CA TYR A 509 9.92 5.75 -10.03
C TYR A 509 11.39 6.13 -10.17
N LEU A 510 12.26 5.19 -10.52
CA LEU A 510 13.67 5.44 -10.86
C LEU A 510 13.75 6.07 -12.26
N ARG A 511 12.99 5.55 -13.22
CA ARG A 511 12.98 6.06 -14.60
C ARG A 511 12.53 7.51 -14.70
N TYR A 512 11.58 7.92 -13.88
CA TYR A 512 11.14 9.32 -13.85
C TYR A 512 12.24 10.32 -13.50
N THR A 513 13.26 9.91 -12.78
CA THR A 513 14.38 10.80 -12.43
C THR A 513 15.21 11.18 -13.66
N ASP A 514 15.18 10.32 -14.72
CA ASP A 514 15.93 10.50 -15.96
C ASP A 514 15.21 9.80 -17.14
N ALA A 515 14.00 10.25 -17.44
CA ALA A 515 13.06 9.57 -18.32
C ALA A 515 13.52 9.40 -19.78
N HIS A 516 14.43 10.26 -20.26
CA HIS A 516 14.87 10.29 -21.65
C HIS A 516 16.28 9.70 -21.87
N ASN A 517 16.88 9.10 -20.86
CA ASN A 517 18.19 8.49 -20.99
C ASN A 517 18.13 7.27 -21.93
N ASP A 518 18.87 7.31 -23.03
CA ASP A 518 18.92 6.24 -24.04
C ASP A 518 20.10 5.27 -23.85
N LYS A 519 21.03 5.62 -22.93
CA LYS A 519 22.26 4.86 -22.65
C LYS A 519 22.19 4.06 -21.35
N LEU A 520 21.42 4.54 -20.39
CA LEU A 520 21.26 3.93 -19.08
C LEU A 520 19.76 3.90 -18.71
N PRO A 521 19.33 3.00 -17.83
CA PRO A 521 17.97 3.00 -17.30
C PRO A 521 17.65 4.32 -16.59
N PHE A 522 18.63 4.91 -15.93
CA PHE A 522 18.64 6.23 -15.30
C PHE A 522 20.08 6.61 -14.94
N ASP A 523 20.34 7.91 -14.81
CA ASP A 523 21.60 8.40 -14.24
C ASP A 523 21.60 8.24 -12.72
N LYS A 524 22.72 7.74 -12.16
CA LYS A 524 22.84 7.46 -10.72
C LYS A 524 22.81 8.75 -9.88
N GLU A 525 23.44 9.85 -10.34
CA GLU A 525 23.47 11.11 -9.59
C GLU A 525 22.09 11.74 -9.54
N LEU A 526 21.36 11.77 -10.67
CA LEU A 526 19.99 12.26 -10.73
C LEU A 526 19.06 11.40 -9.85
N ASN A 527 19.25 10.08 -9.89
CA ASN A 527 18.45 9.18 -9.09
C ASN A 527 18.72 9.36 -7.59
N ASN A 528 19.97 9.47 -7.16
CA ASN A 528 20.30 9.68 -5.75
C ASN A 528 19.92 11.08 -5.25
N TYR A 529 19.82 12.07 -6.14
CA TYR A 529 19.29 13.38 -5.78
C TYR A 529 17.77 13.32 -5.50
N TRP A 530 16.98 12.71 -6.39
CA TRP A 530 15.54 12.64 -6.23
C TRP A 530 15.08 11.54 -5.28
N GLY A 531 15.74 10.38 -5.30
CA GLY A 531 15.38 9.21 -4.51
C GLY A 531 15.87 9.26 -3.05
N PRO A 532 15.24 8.48 -2.21
CA PRO A 532 13.99 7.75 -2.42
C PRO A 532 12.79 8.68 -2.61
N VAL A 533 11.64 8.15 -3.07
CA VAL A 533 10.38 8.91 -3.13
C VAL A 533 10.00 9.37 -1.72
N ASP A 534 9.77 10.67 -1.54
CA ASP A 534 9.49 11.23 -0.22
C ASP A 534 8.06 10.95 0.23
N GLN A 535 7.09 11.05 -0.69
CA GLN A 535 5.69 10.72 -0.42
C GLN A 535 5.13 9.87 -1.56
N TYR A 536 4.74 8.65 -1.23
CA TYR A 536 4.10 7.71 -2.15
C TYR A 536 2.62 7.54 -1.80
N ILE A 537 1.76 7.47 -2.82
CA ILE A 537 0.31 7.42 -2.64
C ILE A 537 -0.29 6.35 -3.53
N GLY A 538 -1.11 5.46 -2.97
CA GLY A 538 -1.75 4.41 -3.76
C GLY A 538 -2.65 3.49 -2.95
N GLY A 539 -3.15 2.42 -3.57
CA GLY A 539 -4.04 1.46 -2.94
C GLY A 539 -3.33 0.48 -2.02
N ILE A 540 -3.97 0.13 -0.92
CA ILE A 540 -3.45 -0.86 0.05
C ILE A 540 -3.36 -2.28 -0.53
N GLU A 541 -4.10 -2.58 -1.59
CA GLU A 541 -4.08 -3.86 -2.30
C GLU A 541 -2.70 -4.23 -2.84
N HIS A 542 -1.84 -3.23 -3.02
CA HIS A 542 -0.46 -3.41 -3.46
C HIS A 542 0.53 -3.74 -2.34
N ALA A 543 0.09 -3.87 -1.09
CA ALA A 543 0.96 -4.08 0.08
C ALA A 543 1.94 -5.25 -0.08
N ILE A 544 1.46 -6.40 -0.57
CA ILE A 544 2.24 -7.64 -0.78
C ILE A 544 2.59 -7.92 -2.25
N LEU A 545 2.22 -7.01 -3.14
CA LEU A 545 2.49 -7.04 -4.59
C LEU A 545 3.56 -5.99 -4.93
N HIS A 546 3.16 -4.95 -5.64
CA HIS A 546 4.02 -3.88 -6.12
C HIS A 546 4.94 -3.29 -5.05
N LEU A 547 4.44 -3.02 -3.84
CA LEU A 547 5.24 -2.43 -2.75
C LEU A 547 6.35 -3.37 -2.27
N LEU A 548 6.08 -4.67 -2.17
CA LEU A 548 7.08 -5.66 -1.79
C LEU A 548 8.12 -5.86 -2.91
N TYR A 549 7.66 -5.95 -4.15
CA TYR A 549 8.54 -6.11 -5.30
C TYR A 549 9.45 -4.90 -5.52
N SER A 550 8.94 -3.68 -5.35
CA SER A 550 9.73 -2.45 -5.45
C SER A 550 10.83 -2.40 -4.38
N ARG A 551 10.55 -2.84 -3.15
CA ARG A 551 11.54 -2.95 -2.08
C ARG A 551 12.64 -3.95 -2.45
N PHE A 552 12.26 -5.14 -2.90
CA PHE A 552 13.20 -6.15 -3.39
C PHE A 552 14.07 -5.60 -4.53
N PHE A 553 13.43 -4.94 -5.50
CA PHE A 553 14.12 -4.40 -6.67
C PHE A 553 15.19 -3.38 -6.28
N VAL A 554 14.87 -2.41 -5.41
CA VAL A 554 15.82 -1.42 -4.92
C VAL A 554 17.00 -2.06 -4.20
N LYS A 555 16.79 -3.10 -3.37
CA LYS A 555 17.87 -3.80 -2.68
C LYS A 555 18.84 -4.46 -3.67
N VAL A 556 18.33 -5.10 -4.72
CA VAL A 556 19.17 -5.68 -5.77
C VAL A 556 19.93 -4.59 -6.52
N LEU A 557 19.29 -3.45 -6.83
CA LEU A 557 19.96 -2.34 -7.52
C LEU A 557 21.01 -1.65 -6.64
N ARG A 558 20.76 -1.52 -5.34
CA ARG A 558 21.77 -1.05 -4.37
C ARG A 558 22.98 -1.97 -4.36
N ASP A 559 22.78 -3.27 -4.27
CA ASP A 559 23.86 -4.26 -4.30
C ASP A 559 24.60 -4.31 -5.64
N ALA A 560 23.95 -3.87 -6.72
CA ALA A 560 24.56 -3.66 -8.03
C ALA A 560 25.26 -2.28 -8.16
N GLY A 561 25.18 -1.41 -7.14
CA GLY A 561 25.80 -0.08 -7.14
C GLY A 561 25.08 0.97 -7.97
N LEU A 562 23.81 0.73 -8.33
CA LEU A 562 23.01 1.63 -9.19
C LEU A 562 22.25 2.69 -8.37
N VAL A 563 21.94 2.42 -7.12
CA VAL A 563 21.31 3.35 -6.16
C VAL A 563 22.03 3.27 -4.81
N ASP A 564 21.94 4.31 -3.98
CA ASP A 564 22.64 4.41 -2.69
C ASP A 564 21.66 4.43 -1.49
N TYR A 565 20.46 3.93 -1.65
CA TYR A 565 19.45 3.84 -0.59
C TYR A 565 18.81 2.45 -0.54
N ASP A 566 18.24 2.09 0.61
CA ASP A 566 17.76 0.75 0.94
C ASP A 566 16.28 0.54 0.62
N GLU A 567 15.49 1.62 0.61
CA GLU A 567 14.04 1.56 0.45
C GLU A 567 13.53 2.56 -0.61
N PRO A 568 12.56 2.17 -1.44
CA PRO A 568 12.10 3.01 -2.56
C PRO A 568 11.25 4.20 -2.13
N PHE A 569 10.50 4.09 -1.05
CA PHE A 569 9.47 5.05 -0.62
C PHE A 569 9.60 5.34 0.87
N SER A 570 9.89 6.60 1.24
CA SER A 570 10.08 7.01 2.65
C SER A 570 8.75 7.03 3.40
N ASN A 571 7.72 7.62 2.79
CA ASN A 571 6.38 7.71 3.37
C ASN A 571 5.36 7.14 2.39
N LEU A 572 4.37 6.43 2.93
CA LEU A 572 3.28 5.82 2.18
C LEU A 572 1.94 6.30 2.74
N LEU A 573 1.08 6.80 1.85
CA LEU A 573 -0.32 7.08 2.13
C LEU A 573 -1.19 6.08 1.36
N THR A 574 -1.94 5.26 2.08
CA THR A 574 -2.90 4.34 1.47
C THR A 574 -4.27 4.97 1.42
N GLN A 575 -4.80 5.17 0.21
CA GLN A 575 -6.12 5.76 0.05
C GLN A 575 -7.25 4.74 0.21
N GLY A 576 -8.40 5.20 0.76
CA GLY A 576 -9.64 4.43 0.80
C GLY A 576 -10.37 4.46 -0.54
N MET A 577 -11.27 3.51 -0.77
CA MET A 577 -12.07 3.41 -1.99
C MET A 577 -13.14 4.52 -2.06
N VAL A 578 -13.54 4.86 -3.28
CA VAL A 578 -14.77 5.64 -3.54
C VAL A 578 -15.90 4.65 -3.79
N ILE A 579 -16.94 4.75 -2.96
CA ILE A 579 -18.11 3.88 -3.00
C ILE A 579 -19.37 4.70 -3.31
N LYS A 580 -20.41 4.05 -3.80
CA LYS A 580 -21.72 4.65 -4.01
C LYS A 580 -22.80 3.66 -3.65
N ASP A 581 -23.81 4.14 -2.92
CA ASP A 581 -24.92 3.33 -2.41
C ASP A 581 -24.40 2.13 -1.55
N GLY A 582 -23.38 2.39 -0.72
CA GLY A 582 -22.78 1.41 0.18
C GLY A 582 -21.94 0.32 -0.51
N ALA A 583 -21.67 0.42 -1.81
CA ALA A 583 -20.92 -0.58 -2.58
C ALA A 583 -19.81 0.04 -3.44
N LYS A 584 -18.78 -0.76 -3.73
CA LYS A 584 -17.75 -0.38 -4.70
C LYS A 584 -18.39 -0.07 -6.05
N MET A 585 -17.99 1.05 -6.66
CA MET A 585 -18.46 1.40 -8.00
C MET A 585 -18.07 0.33 -9.02
N SER A 586 -19.05 -0.19 -9.74
CA SER A 586 -18.82 -1.14 -10.84
C SER A 586 -19.84 -0.98 -11.95
N LYS A 587 -19.44 -1.29 -13.18
CA LYS A 587 -20.34 -1.24 -14.34
C LYS A 587 -21.49 -2.25 -14.24
N SER A 588 -21.25 -3.38 -13.58
CA SER A 588 -22.28 -4.43 -13.36
C SER A 588 -23.37 -3.99 -12.37
N LEU A 589 -23.03 -3.15 -11.40
CA LEU A 589 -23.99 -2.58 -10.44
C LEU A 589 -24.67 -1.31 -10.95
N GLY A 590 -24.19 -0.71 -12.05
CA GLY A 590 -24.73 0.52 -12.61
C GLY A 590 -24.54 1.77 -11.71
N ASN A 591 -23.66 1.68 -10.70
CA ASN A 591 -23.43 2.75 -9.72
C ASN A 591 -22.17 3.59 -10.02
N VAL A 592 -21.62 3.49 -11.23
CA VAL A 592 -20.40 4.23 -11.63
C VAL A 592 -20.72 5.71 -11.82
N VAL A 593 -19.89 6.58 -11.25
CA VAL A 593 -19.89 8.03 -11.51
C VAL A 593 -18.75 8.34 -12.47
N SER A 594 -19.09 8.97 -13.59
CA SER A 594 -18.12 9.41 -14.59
C SER A 594 -17.47 10.73 -14.16
N PRO A 595 -16.13 10.80 -14.05
CA PRO A 595 -15.45 12.06 -13.83
C PRO A 595 -15.80 13.10 -14.90
N GLU A 596 -15.92 12.67 -16.16
CA GLU A 596 -16.19 13.56 -17.31
C GLU A 596 -17.55 14.27 -17.20
N GLU A 597 -18.59 13.58 -16.68
CA GLU A 597 -19.89 14.18 -16.42
C GLU A 597 -19.82 15.25 -15.31
N ILE A 598 -19.06 14.99 -14.25
CA ILE A 598 -18.88 15.94 -13.16
C ILE A 598 -18.07 17.16 -13.62
N LEU A 599 -16.97 16.92 -14.33
CA LEU A 599 -16.15 18.01 -14.88
C LEU A 599 -16.96 18.88 -15.86
N SER A 600 -17.74 18.28 -16.74
CA SER A 600 -18.56 19.02 -17.72
C SER A 600 -19.66 19.84 -17.07
N LYS A 601 -20.19 19.41 -15.92
CA LYS A 601 -21.29 20.12 -15.23
C LYS A 601 -20.80 21.18 -14.25
N TYR A 602 -19.74 20.89 -13.50
CA TYR A 602 -19.31 21.70 -12.35
C TYR A 602 -17.87 22.22 -12.43
N GLY A 603 -17.06 21.67 -13.34
CA GLY A 603 -15.64 21.98 -13.46
C GLY A 603 -14.74 21.10 -12.60
N ALA A 604 -13.44 21.18 -12.88
CA ALA A 604 -12.40 20.38 -12.22
C ALA A 604 -12.19 20.78 -10.75
N ASP A 605 -12.14 22.09 -10.46
CA ASP A 605 -11.95 22.57 -9.09
C ASP A 605 -13.06 22.11 -8.15
N THR A 606 -14.31 22.01 -8.63
CA THR A 606 -15.43 21.48 -7.86
C THR A 606 -15.26 19.99 -7.56
N ALA A 607 -14.87 19.20 -8.57
CA ALA A 607 -14.62 17.76 -8.39
C ALA A 607 -13.48 17.49 -7.39
N ARG A 608 -12.37 18.23 -7.53
CA ARG A 608 -11.22 18.18 -6.62
C ARG A 608 -11.61 18.55 -5.19
N LEU A 609 -12.30 19.65 -5.01
CA LEU A 609 -12.73 20.13 -3.69
C LEU A 609 -13.63 19.12 -3.00
N PHE A 610 -14.62 18.56 -3.71
CA PHE A 610 -15.53 17.56 -3.15
C PHE A 610 -14.78 16.31 -2.72
N ILE A 611 -13.92 15.75 -3.59
CA ILE A 611 -13.23 14.47 -3.33
C ILE A 611 -12.25 14.57 -2.15
N LEU A 612 -11.69 15.76 -1.91
CA LEU A 612 -10.77 16.05 -0.81
C LEU A 612 -11.51 16.39 0.50
N PHE A 613 -12.73 16.94 0.40
CA PHE A 613 -13.53 17.36 1.54
C PHE A 613 -14.36 16.22 2.15
N ALA A 614 -14.85 15.30 1.34
CA ALA A 614 -15.88 14.34 1.75
C ALA A 614 -15.42 13.33 2.81
N ALA A 615 -14.13 12.94 2.81
CA ALA A 615 -13.57 12.02 3.78
C ALA A 615 -12.05 12.16 3.92
N PRO A 616 -11.45 11.79 5.07
CA PRO A 616 -10.00 11.63 5.20
C PRO A 616 -9.46 10.66 4.14
N PRO A 617 -8.22 10.86 3.63
CA PRO A 617 -7.66 10.05 2.55
C PRO A 617 -7.71 8.54 2.77
N GLU A 618 -7.43 8.08 3.98
CA GLU A 618 -7.35 6.66 4.32
C GLU A 618 -8.72 5.96 4.44
N ARG A 619 -9.81 6.74 4.58
CA ARG A 619 -11.15 6.21 4.75
C ARG A 619 -11.89 6.08 3.42
N GLU A 620 -12.82 5.16 3.37
CA GLU A 620 -13.78 5.09 2.25
C GLU A 620 -14.56 6.40 2.13
N LEU A 621 -14.85 6.77 0.90
CA LEU A 621 -15.61 7.96 0.55
C LEU A 621 -16.93 7.55 -0.10
N GLU A 622 -18.04 7.86 0.57
CA GLU A 622 -19.37 7.70 -0.01
C GLU A 622 -19.68 8.87 -0.95
N TRP A 623 -20.01 8.56 -2.19
CA TRP A 623 -20.35 9.57 -3.20
C TRP A 623 -21.65 10.28 -2.88
N SER A 624 -21.67 11.61 -3.02
CA SER A 624 -22.84 12.45 -2.77
C SER A 624 -22.96 13.56 -3.82
N ASP A 625 -23.99 13.50 -4.64
CA ASP A 625 -24.28 14.56 -5.62
C ASP A 625 -24.57 15.91 -4.93
N GLN A 626 -25.25 15.89 -3.77
CA GLN A 626 -25.49 17.09 -2.95
C GLN A 626 -24.18 17.69 -2.41
N GLY A 627 -23.20 16.85 -2.08
CA GLY A 627 -21.89 17.29 -1.66
C GLY A 627 -21.12 18.00 -2.78
N VAL A 628 -21.22 17.50 -4.01
CA VAL A 628 -20.64 18.15 -5.20
C VAL A 628 -21.26 19.54 -5.41
N GLU A 629 -22.60 19.65 -5.36
CA GLU A 629 -23.28 20.95 -5.47
C GLU A 629 -22.89 21.89 -4.32
N GLY A 630 -22.72 21.37 -3.10
CA GLY A 630 -22.23 22.14 -1.96
C GLY A 630 -20.84 22.72 -2.21
N SER A 631 -19.94 21.94 -2.78
CA SER A 631 -18.59 22.39 -3.17
C SER A 631 -18.63 23.47 -4.25
N PHE A 632 -19.47 23.31 -5.26
CA PHE A 632 -19.67 24.34 -6.29
C PHE A 632 -20.21 25.65 -5.71
N ARG A 633 -21.19 25.57 -4.80
CA ARG A 633 -21.71 26.76 -4.10
C ARG A 633 -20.63 27.45 -3.26
N PHE A 634 -19.75 26.68 -2.63
CA PHE A 634 -18.65 27.24 -1.84
C PHE A 634 -17.65 28.01 -2.73
N LEU A 635 -17.26 27.47 -3.89
CA LEU A 635 -16.39 28.19 -4.84
C LEU A 635 -17.04 29.50 -5.32
N ASN A 636 -18.34 29.51 -5.59
CA ASN A 636 -19.08 30.75 -5.90
C ASN A 636 -19.07 31.74 -4.73
N ARG A 637 -19.09 31.29 -3.48
CA ARG A 637 -18.97 32.17 -2.31
C ARG A 637 -17.60 32.82 -2.22
N ILE A 638 -16.53 32.05 -2.48
CA ILE A 638 -15.14 32.59 -2.53
C ILE A 638 -15.06 33.66 -3.62
N TRP A 639 -15.56 33.38 -4.80
CA TRP A 639 -15.58 34.32 -5.90
C TRP A 639 -16.23 35.66 -5.51
N ARG A 640 -17.45 35.60 -4.95
CA ARG A 640 -18.24 36.76 -4.55
C ARG A 640 -17.59 37.56 -3.41
N ILE A 641 -16.93 36.91 -2.44
CA ILE A 641 -16.30 37.66 -1.33
C ILE A 641 -15.06 38.41 -1.83
N VAL A 642 -14.29 37.81 -2.74
CA VAL A 642 -13.15 38.51 -3.36
C VAL A 642 -13.64 39.70 -4.20
N GLN A 643 -14.70 39.52 -5.01
CA GLN A 643 -15.31 40.63 -5.74
C GLN A 643 -15.80 41.75 -4.82
N ALA A 644 -16.41 41.41 -3.70
CA ALA A 644 -16.93 42.39 -2.75
C ALA A 644 -15.85 43.31 -2.18
N PHE A 645 -14.61 42.80 -2.13
CA PHE A 645 -13.44 43.59 -1.66
C PHE A 645 -12.54 44.08 -2.80
N GLU A 646 -12.93 43.94 -4.07
CA GLU A 646 -12.08 44.29 -5.24
C GLU A 646 -11.58 45.73 -5.18
N ALA A 647 -12.44 46.69 -4.80
CA ALA A 647 -12.05 48.08 -4.66
C ALA A 647 -11.03 48.34 -3.51
N VAL A 648 -11.11 47.52 -2.44
CA VAL A 648 -10.16 47.58 -1.33
C VAL A 648 -8.82 46.97 -1.75
N LEU A 649 -8.87 45.79 -2.40
CA LEU A 649 -7.69 45.08 -2.89
C LEU A 649 -6.90 45.89 -3.95
N ALA A 650 -7.61 46.66 -4.77
CA ALA A 650 -7.01 47.54 -5.77
C ALA A 650 -6.12 48.65 -5.18
N GLN A 651 -6.28 48.97 -3.89
CA GLN A 651 -5.43 49.92 -3.19
C GLN A 651 -4.03 49.34 -2.93
N LYS A 652 -3.84 48.01 -2.98
CA LYS A 652 -2.57 47.27 -2.75
C LYS A 652 -1.88 47.69 -1.45
N VAL A 653 -2.64 47.84 -0.37
CA VAL A 653 -2.12 48.10 0.98
C VAL A 653 -1.68 46.79 1.57
N THR A 654 -0.36 46.57 1.68
CA THR A 654 0.26 45.31 2.17
C THR A 654 0.66 45.36 3.65
N GLU A 655 0.64 46.55 4.27
CA GLU A 655 1.01 46.73 5.66
C GLU A 655 -0.08 47.49 6.40
N TYR A 656 -0.27 47.19 7.68
CA TYR A 656 -1.19 47.91 8.56
C TYR A 656 -0.71 47.88 10.02
N ASP A 657 -1.20 48.82 10.82
CA ASP A 657 -0.82 48.92 12.24
C ASP A 657 -1.55 47.92 13.12
N HIS A 658 -0.84 46.87 13.54
CA HIS A 658 -1.36 45.80 14.40
C HIS A 658 -1.77 46.28 15.80
N SER A 659 -1.23 47.44 16.26
CA SER A 659 -1.53 48.00 17.58
C SER A 659 -2.84 48.81 17.61
N ASN A 660 -3.36 49.18 16.45
CA ASN A 660 -4.55 50.02 16.31
C ASN A 660 -5.69 49.34 15.56
N LEU A 661 -6.05 48.16 16.02
CA LEU A 661 -7.12 47.34 15.46
C LEU A 661 -8.39 47.46 16.30
N ASN A 662 -9.54 47.61 15.65
CA ASN A 662 -10.83 47.49 16.31
C ASN A 662 -11.20 46.02 16.59
N GLU A 663 -12.27 45.75 17.32
CA GLU A 663 -12.67 44.38 17.67
C GLU A 663 -12.90 43.48 16.43
N ALA A 664 -13.56 43.99 15.38
CA ALA A 664 -13.82 43.23 14.18
C ALA A 664 -12.51 42.87 13.43
N ASP A 665 -11.55 43.84 13.40
CA ASP A 665 -10.23 43.60 12.82
C ASP A 665 -9.45 42.55 13.61
N LYS A 666 -9.42 42.61 14.95
CA LYS A 666 -8.79 41.61 15.81
C LYS A 666 -9.38 40.22 15.62
N ASP A 667 -10.71 40.12 15.56
CA ASP A 667 -11.38 38.82 15.35
C ASP A 667 -11.07 38.23 14.00
N LEU A 668 -11.12 38.99 12.90
CA LEU A 668 -10.77 38.51 11.58
C LEU A 668 -9.31 38.07 11.53
N ARG A 669 -8.38 38.88 12.07
CA ARG A 669 -6.94 38.55 12.11
C ARG A 669 -6.68 37.28 12.89
N ARG A 670 -7.33 37.12 14.03
CA ARG A 670 -7.20 35.87 14.83
C ARG A 670 -7.71 34.64 14.07
N VAL A 671 -8.87 34.72 13.40
CA VAL A 671 -9.41 33.62 12.60
C VAL A 671 -8.47 33.31 11.43
N LEU A 672 -7.91 34.32 10.76
CA LEU A 672 -6.95 34.14 9.68
C LEU A 672 -5.72 33.32 10.15
N HIS A 673 -5.02 33.80 11.19
CA HIS A 673 -3.78 33.15 11.64
C HIS A 673 -4.03 31.78 12.31
N SER A 674 -5.17 31.61 12.98
CA SER A 674 -5.61 30.29 13.46
C SER A 674 -5.87 29.34 12.29
N SER A 675 -6.44 29.84 11.18
CA SER A 675 -6.67 29.05 9.97
C SER A 675 -5.37 28.66 9.30
N ILE A 676 -4.41 29.58 9.15
CA ILE A 676 -3.08 29.31 8.59
C ILE A 676 -2.41 28.20 9.39
N LYS A 677 -2.36 28.31 10.71
CA LYS A 677 -1.75 27.32 11.59
C LYS A 677 -2.37 25.93 11.45
N LYS A 678 -3.71 25.87 11.47
CA LYS A 678 -4.45 24.63 11.42
C LYS A 678 -4.39 23.97 10.04
N VAL A 679 -4.58 24.72 8.95
CA VAL A 679 -4.48 24.22 7.58
C VAL A 679 -3.08 23.69 7.30
N THR A 680 -2.03 24.41 7.71
CA THR A 680 -0.63 23.97 7.57
C THR A 680 -0.43 22.62 8.25
N ASN A 681 -0.83 22.51 9.52
CA ASN A 681 -0.67 21.25 10.27
C ASN A 681 -1.50 20.10 9.69
N ASP A 682 -2.72 20.36 9.23
CA ASP A 682 -3.61 19.36 8.64
C ASP A 682 -3.05 18.80 7.31
N ILE A 683 -2.38 19.62 6.49
CA ILE A 683 -1.74 19.17 5.25
C ILE A 683 -0.40 18.48 5.55
N GLU A 684 0.47 19.12 6.37
CA GLU A 684 1.87 18.70 6.51
C GLU A 684 2.05 17.42 7.31
N THR A 685 1.24 17.24 8.38
CA THR A 685 1.46 16.16 9.36
C THR A 685 0.38 15.09 9.37
N ARG A 686 -0.83 15.42 8.96
CA ARG A 686 -2.02 14.57 9.16
C ARG A 686 -2.70 14.16 7.87
N PHE A 687 -2.44 14.83 6.75
CA PHE A 687 -3.18 14.70 5.48
C PHE A 687 -4.71 14.81 5.66
N ASN A 688 -5.16 15.60 6.64
CA ASN A 688 -6.58 15.82 6.95
C ASN A 688 -7.14 16.93 6.05
N PHE A 689 -7.22 16.69 4.75
CA PHE A 689 -7.67 17.69 3.77
C PHE A 689 -9.10 18.18 4.05
N ASN A 690 -9.97 17.29 4.52
CA ASN A 690 -11.34 17.63 4.87
C ASN A 690 -11.42 18.67 6.00
N THR A 691 -10.59 18.57 7.03
CA THR A 691 -10.54 19.57 8.12
C THR A 691 -9.85 20.84 7.69
N ALA A 692 -8.83 20.76 6.84
CA ALA A 692 -8.22 21.95 6.22
C ALA A 692 -9.25 22.76 5.42
N ILE A 693 -10.05 22.10 4.57
CA ILE A 693 -11.11 22.73 3.79
C ILE A 693 -12.18 23.33 4.71
N SER A 694 -12.64 22.61 5.76
CA SER A 694 -13.57 23.14 6.75
C SER A 694 -13.05 24.43 7.39
N THR A 695 -11.77 24.46 7.76
CA THR A 695 -11.14 25.65 8.36
C THR A 695 -11.12 26.84 7.39
N MET A 696 -10.86 26.59 6.11
CA MET A 696 -10.93 27.65 5.10
C MET A 696 -12.36 28.12 4.87
N MET A 697 -13.38 27.23 5.01
CA MET A 697 -14.80 27.63 5.02
C MET A 697 -15.14 28.54 6.20
N GLU A 698 -14.58 28.29 7.39
CA GLU A 698 -14.73 29.14 8.56
C GLU A 698 -14.12 30.53 8.32
N LEU A 699 -12.93 30.61 7.70
CA LEU A 699 -12.30 31.88 7.31
C LEU A 699 -13.16 32.66 6.31
N VAL A 700 -13.74 31.99 5.31
CA VAL A 700 -14.69 32.63 4.37
C VAL A 700 -15.91 33.17 5.11
N ASN A 701 -16.46 32.43 6.07
CA ASN A 701 -17.56 32.91 6.91
C ASN A 701 -17.17 34.15 7.72
N ALA A 702 -15.97 34.18 8.28
CA ALA A 702 -15.43 35.33 9.01
C ALA A 702 -15.27 36.57 8.10
N LEU A 703 -14.83 36.40 6.87
CA LEU A 703 -14.75 37.49 5.88
C LEU A 703 -16.14 38.06 5.54
N TYR A 704 -17.16 37.22 5.41
CA TYR A 704 -18.54 37.69 5.23
C TYR A 704 -19.05 38.43 6.46
N ALA A 705 -18.83 37.94 7.67
CA ALA A 705 -19.19 38.58 8.90
C ALA A 705 -18.49 39.93 9.06
N TYR A 706 -17.19 39.97 8.75
CA TYR A 706 -16.41 41.22 8.77
C TYR A 706 -16.94 42.25 7.78
N LYS A 707 -17.29 41.85 6.56
CA LYS A 707 -17.90 42.71 5.55
C LYS A 707 -19.17 43.42 6.05
N GLU A 708 -20.00 42.71 6.81
CA GLU A 708 -21.25 43.26 7.37
C GLU A 708 -20.98 44.15 8.60
N ALA A 709 -19.96 43.85 9.40
CA ALA A 709 -19.64 44.55 10.64
C ALA A 709 -18.79 45.83 10.45
N ALA A 710 -17.83 45.79 9.50
CA ALA A 710 -16.90 46.88 9.28
C ALA A 710 -17.48 47.97 8.38
N LYS A 711 -17.71 49.17 8.94
CA LYS A 711 -18.15 50.32 8.17
C LYS A 711 -17.03 50.84 7.24
N GLU A 712 -15.81 50.80 7.68
CA GLU A 712 -14.60 51.12 6.93
C GLU A 712 -13.64 49.97 7.07
N PRO A 713 -13.54 49.05 6.07
CA PRO A 713 -12.66 47.91 6.13
C PRO A 713 -11.19 48.30 6.22
N ASN A 714 -10.41 47.66 7.09
CA ASN A 714 -8.96 47.80 7.14
C ASN A 714 -8.35 47.17 5.87
N ALA A 715 -7.83 48.04 4.99
CA ALA A 715 -7.38 47.64 3.67
C ALA A 715 -6.20 46.65 3.71
N GLY A 716 -5.26 46.85 4.63
CA GLY A 716 -4.11 45.94 4.80
C GLY A 716 -4.51 44.56 5.31
N LEU A 717 -5.38 44.53 6.32
CA LEU A 717 -5.90 43.24 6.85
C LEU A 717 -6.71 42.46 5.80
N ILE A 718 -7.55 43.17 5.00
CA ILE A 718 -8.29 42.52 3.93
C ILE A 718 -7.36 41.99 2.84
N TYR A 719 -6.32 42.77 2.49
CA TYR A 719 -5.34 42.30 1.51
C TYR A 719 -4.62 41.04 1.98
N GLU A 720 -4.16 41.00 3.23
CA GLU A 720 -3.56 39.83 3.87
C GLU A 720 -4.53 38.63 3.88
N ALA A 721 -5.72 38.84 4.44
CA ALA A 721 -6.69 37.73 4.64
C ALA A 721 -7.14 37.09 3.32
N ILE A 722 -7.37 37.88 2.28
CA ILE A 722 -7.77 37.34 0.97
C ILE A 722 -6.58 36.74 0.23
N SER A 723 -5.41 37.38 0.26
CA SER A 723 -4.20 36.80 -0.34
C SER A 723 -3.86 35.44 0.26
N ASP A 724 -3.89 35.33 1.59
CA ASP A 724 -3.55 34.09 2.27
C ASP A 724 -4.64 33.03 2.15
N LEU A 725 -5.92 33.41 2.08
CA LEU A 725 -7.00 32.47 1.73
C LEU A 725 -6.77 31.89 0.33
N ILE A 726 -6.45 32.71 -0.68
CA ILE A 726 -6.20 32.27 -2.05
C ILE A 726 -4.98 31.34 -2.09
N LYS A 727 -3.89 31.67 -1.38
CA LYS A 727 -2.71 30.82 -1.26
C LYS A 727 -3.04 29.46 -0.63
N MET A 728 -3.75 29.43 0.51
CA MET A 728 -4.13 28.21 1.20
C MET A 728 -5.08 27.32 0.35
N MET A 729 -5.96 27.95 -0.43
CA MET A 729 -6.89 27.23 -1.32
C MET A 729 -6.21 26.70 -2.58
N SER A 730 -5.10 27.28 -3.02
CA SER A 730 -4.49 26.98 -4.34
C SER A 730 -4.09 25.50 -4.54
N PRO A 731 -3.62 24.74 -3.55
CA PRO A 731 -3.36 23.32 -3.72
C PRO A 731 -4.65 22.51 -4.02
N PHE A 732 -5.78 22.94 -3.50
CA PHE A 732 -7.07 22.23 -3.61
C PHE A 732 -7.81 22.57 -4.90
N VAL A 733 -7.85 23.85 -5.25
CA VAL A 733 -8.63 24.43 -6.37
C VAL A 733 -7.78 25.41 -7.19
N PRO A 734 -6.83 24.86 -7.97
CA PRO A 734 -5.76 25.64 -8.58
C PRO A 734 -6.22 26.64 -9.64
N HIS A 735 -7.30 26.36 -10.35
CA HIS A 735 -7.73 27.22 -11.44
C HIS A 735 -8.43 28.50 -10.95
N ILE A 736 -9.41 28.38 -10.06
CA ILE A 736 -10.10 29.53 -9.50
C ILE A 736 -9.15 30.43 -8.74
N THR A 737 -8.18 29.84 -8.02
CA THR A 737 -7.21 30.60 -7.21
C THR A 737 -6.21 31.33 -8.09
N GLU A 738 -5.75 30.76 -9.19
CA GLU A 738 -4.89 31.44 -10.16
C GLU A 738 -5.62 32.62 -10.80
N GLU A 739 -6.90 32.43 -11.19
CA GLU A 739 -7.70 33.51 -11.76
C GLU A 739 -7.93 34.65 -10.74
N LEU A 740 -8.28 34.33 -9.49
CA LEU A 740 -8.49 35.32 -8.44
C LEU A 740 -7.19 36.04 -8.07
N TRP A 741 -6.07 35.32 -8.01
CA TRP A 741 -4.76 35.90 -7.71
C TRP A 741 -4.38 36.94 -8.77
N ARG A 742 -4.38 36.54 -10.03
CA ARG A 742 -4.00 37.45 -11.12
C ARG A 742 -5.02 38.56 -11.36
N GLY A 743 -6.29 38.31 -11.06
CA GLY A 743 -7.36 39.31 -11.23
C GLY A 743 -7.43 40.35 -10.16
N ALA A 744 -7.13 39.99 -8.89
CA ALA A 744 -7.33 40.87 -7.73
C ALA A 744 -6.07 41.21 -6.95
N ILE A 745 -5.03 40.37 -6.94
CA ILE A 745 -3.85 40.52 -6.09
C ILE A 745 -2.64 41.02 -6.93
N ASP A 746 -2.16 40.17 -7.85
CA ASP A 746 -1.02 40.48 -8.70
C ASP A 746 -1.12 39.86 -10.08
N ALA A 747 -1.34 40.67 -11.10
CA ALA A 747 -1.49 40.23 -12.49
C ALA A 747 -0.21 39.61 -13.10
N ASN A 748 0.94 39.87 -12.51
CA ASN A 748 2.23 39.51 -13.11
C ASN A 748 2.85 38.25 -12.49
N SER A 749 2.32 37.75 -11.37
CA SER A 749 2.81 36.55 -10.71
C SER A 749 1.74 35.46 -10.63
N SER A 750 2.18 34.20 -10.52
CA SER A 750 1.30 33.05 -10.27
C SER A 750 1.13 32.81 -8.78
N VAL A 751 -0.06 32.39 -8.35
CA VAL A 751 -0.27 31.96 -6.96
C VAL A 751 0.60 30.75 -6.60
N HIS A 752 0.91 29.90 -7.56
CA HIS A 752 1.74 28.69 -7.36
C HIS A 752 3.22 28.99 -7.10
N GLU A 753 3.67 30.21 -7.43
CA GLU A 753 5.02 30.69 -7.18
C GLU A 753 5.16 31.41 -5.82
N GLN A 754 4.03 31.62 -5.13
CA GLN A 754 4.02 32.31 -3.85
C GLN A 754 4.45 31.38 -2.72
N SER A 755 5.07 31.99 -1.69
CA SER A 755 5.36 31.26 -0.45
C SER A 755 4.08 30.96 0.31
N TRP A 756 4.06 29.81 0.97
CA TRP A 756 2.98 29.44 1.88
C TRP A 756 2.88 30.46 3.02
N PRO A 757 1.66 30.89 3.43
CA PRO A 757 1.51 31.89 4.48
C PRO A 757 2.02 31.38 5.83
N GLU A 758 2.61 32.29 6.61
CA GLU A 758 3.10 32.00 7.95
C GLU A 758 2.14 32.51 9.02
N CYS A 759 1.99 31.76 10.10
CA CYS A 759 1.16 32.14 11.22
C CYS A 759 1.87 33.17 12.11
N ASP A 760 1.25 34.32 12.34
CA ASP A 760 1.66 35.24 13.42
C ASP A 760 1.04 34.76 14.74
N GLU A 761 1.86 34.24 15.64
CA GLU A 761 1.43 33.77 16.96
C GLU A 761 0.86 34.88 17.84
N GLU A 762 1.29 36.14 17.65
CA GLU A 762 0.73 37.28 18.40
C GLU A 762 -0.75 37.53 18.05
N ALA A 763 -1.15 37.25 16.80
CA ALA A 763 -2.54 37.33 16.36
C ALA A 763 -3.47 36.32 17.05
N LEU A 764 -2.91 35.25 17.61
CA LEU A 764 -3.69 34.23 18.31
C LEU A 764 -3.99 34.58 19.77
N LYS A 765 -3.31 35.60 20.33
CA LYS A 765 -3.55 36.05 21.69
C LYS A 765 -4.95 36.63 21.80
N VAL A 766 -5.65 36.25 22.82
CA VAL A 766 -7.01 36.73 23.14
C VAL A 766 -6.90 37.63 24.35
N ASP A 767 -7.40 38.84 24.25
CA ASP A 767 -7.42 39.76 25.39
C ASP A 767 -8.33 39.21 26.51
N ASN A 768 -9.43 38.59 26.14
CA ASN A 768 -10.40 38.06 27.06
C ASN A 768 -10.86 36.62 26.70
N VAL A 769 -11.12 35.81 27.69
CA VAL A 769 -11.65 34.44 27.52
C VAL A 769 -12.93 34.25 28.30
N GLU A 770 -13.91 33.52 27.75
CA GLU A 770 -15.09 33.11 28.49
C GLU A 770 -14.76 31.88 29.34
N ILE A 771 -14.94 31.99 30.65
CA ILE A 771 -14.82 30.91 31.59
C ILE A 771 -16.18 30.44 32.09
N VAL A 772 -16.31 29.16 32.36
CA VAL A 772 -17.51 28.56 32.94
C VAL A 772 -17.43 28.59 34.45
N LEU A 773 -18.43 29.16 35.11
CA LEU A 773 -18.57 29.16 36.56
C LEU A 773 -19.42 27.98 37.00
N GLN A 774 -18.91 27.20 37.92
CA GLN A 774 -19.60 26.03 38.47
C GLN A 774 -19.68 26.10 39.99
N VAL A 775 -20.80 25.62 40.56
CA VAL A 775 -20.93 25.34 41.97
C VAL A 775 -21.28 23.84 42.12
N ASN A 776 -20.43 23.11 42.85
CA ASN A 776 -20.55 21.64 43.04
C ASN A 776 -20.66 20.88 41.70
N GLY A 777 -19.85 21.27 40.69
CA GLY A 777 -19.80 20.64 39.37
C GLY A 777 -20.97 21.00 38.43
N LYS A 778 -21.93 21.83 38.85
CA LYS A 778 -23.05 22.28 38.01
C LYS A 778 -22.77 23.70 37.51
N VAL A 779 -22.94 23.89 36.19
CA VAL A 779 -22.79 25.21 35.55
C VAL A 779 -23.80 26.19 36.15
N ARG A 780 -23.31 27.37 36.56
CA ARG A 780 -24.11 28.45 37.21
C ARG A 780 -23.96 29.78 36.50
N GLY A 781 -22.96 29.93 35.67
CA GLY A 781 -22.73 31.13 34.91
C GLY A 781 -21.59 30.98 33.93
N ARG A 782 -21.45 31.99 33.08
CA ARG A 782 -20.29 32.20 32.20
C ARG A 782 -19.85 33.65 32.39
N LEU A 783 -18.55 33.85 32.35
CA LEU A 783 -17.99 35.18 32.58
C LEU A 783 -16.80 35.39 31.67
N THR A 784 -16.78 36.54 31.01
CA THR A 784 -15.61 37.01 30.25
C THR A 784 -14.58 37.61 31.18
N VAL A 785 -13.38 37.07 31.16
CA VAL A 785 -12.25 37.50 32.01
C VAL A 785 -11.01 37.73 31.15
N PRO A 786 -10.04 38.58 31.58
CA PRO A 786 -8.77 38.68 30.90
C PRO A 786 -8.09 37.32 30.73
N ALA A 787 -7.54 37.03 29.53
CA ALA A 787 -6.92 35.75 29.24
C ALA A 787 -5.69 35.45 30.13
N GLU A 788 -4.99 36.51 30.56
CA GLU A 788 -3.82 36.42 31.43
C GLU A 788 -4.18 36.46 32.93
N ALA A 789 -5.50 36.44 33.26
CA ALA A 789 -5.92 36.49 34.66
C ALA A 789 -5.33 35.32 35.44
N THR A 790 -4.67 35.66 36.55
CA THR A 790 -4.10 34.66 37.45
C THR A 790 -5.19 33.81 38.12
N LYS A 791 -4.77 32.69 38.65
CA LYS A 791 -5.69 31.80 39.36
C LYS A 791 -6.40 32.49 40.52
N GLU A 792 -5.68 33.34 41.27
CA GLU A 792 -6.17 34.10 42.39
C GLU A 792 -7.20 35.17 41.96
N GLU A 793 -6.94 35.83 40.79
CA GLU A 793 -7.87 36.78 40.21
C GLU A 793 -9.15 36.09 39.74
N LEU A 794 -9.02 34.95 39.03
CA LEU A 794 -10.16 34.17 38.56
C LEU A 794 -11.03 33.62 39.73
N GLU A 795 -10.41 33.17 40.81
CA GLU A 795 -11.10 32.77 42.03
C GLU A 795 -11.87 33.94 42.65
N LYS A 796 -11.23 35.14 42.73
CA LYS A 796 -11.85 36.34 43.29
C LYS A 796 -13.04 36.80 42.43
N ILE A 797 -12.87 36.82 41.10
CA ILE A 797 -13.94 37.23 40.18
C ILE A 797 -15.10 36.21 40.24
N ALA A 798 -14.82 34.92 40.23
CA ALA A 798 -15.83 33.86 40.31
C ALA A 798 -16.60 33.92 41.66
N MET A 799 -15.93 34.22 42.75
CA MET A 799 -16.55 34.38 44.05
C MET A 799 -17.41 35.63 44.16
N ALA A 800 -17.14 36.69 43.36
CA ALA A 800 -17.93 37.93 43.33
C ALA A 800 -19.17 37.81 42.39
N ASP A 801 -19.27 36.77 41.57
CA ASP A 801 -20.42 36.60 40.67
C ASP A 801 -21.72 36.35 41.43
N ALA A 802 -22.76 37.11 41.07
CA ALA A 802 -24.03 37.07 41.75
C ALA A 802 -24.74 35.70 41.66
N ASN A 803 -24.67 35.01 40.53
CA ASN A 803 -25.26 33.70 40.32
C ASN A 803 -24.53 32.64 41.17
N VAL A 804 -23.19 32.75 41.21
CA VAL A 804 -22.39 31.87 42.05
C VAL A 804 -22.72 32.04 43.52
N GLN A 805 -22.79 33.31 44.00
CA GLN A 805 -23.16 33.61 45.37
C GLN A 805 -24.57 33.12 45.73
N ALA A 806 -25.57 33.33 44.85
CA ALA A 806 -26.93 32.84 45.05
C ALA A 806 -27.00 31.29 45.16
N HIS A 807 -26.07 30.58 44.55
CA HIS A 807 -26.04 29.11 44.61
C HIS A 807 -25.13 28.55 45.74
N ILE A 808 -24.23 29.36 46.26
CA ILE A 808 -23.49 29.03 47.46
C ILE A 808 -24.41 29.22 48.69
N GLY A 809 -25.17 30.32 48.74
CA GLY A 809 -26.06 30.62 49.89
C GLY A 809 -25.27 30.63 51.18
N ASP A 810 -25.83 29.97 52.20
CA ASP A 810 -25.22 29.83 53.52
C ASP A 810 -24.17 28.70 53.63
N ALA A 811 -23.85 28.00 52.50
CA ALA A 811 -22.88 26.91 52.49
C ALA A 811 -21.46 27.42 52.62
N THR A 812 -20.61 26.67 53.34
CA THR A 812 -19.21 27.00 53.52
C THR A 812 -18.41 26.53 52.30
N VAL A 813 -17.67 27.45 51.66
CA VAL A 813 -16.74 27.11 50.54
C VAL A 813 -15.57 26.31 51.07
N ARG A 814 -15.41 25.08 50.59
CA ARG A 814 -14.34 24.17 50.98
C ARG A 814 -13.14 24.20 50.09
N LYS A 815 -13.38 24.38 48.79
CA LYS A 815 -12.32 24.40 47.78
C LYS A 815 -12.78 25.15 46.54
N VAL A 816 -11.89 25.91 45.91
CA VAL A 816 -12.06 26.48 44.58
C VAL A 816 -11.10 25.75 43.64
N ILE A 817 -11.61 25.19 42.55
CA ILE A 817 -10.83 24.51 41.52
C ILE A 817 -10.86 25.41 40.31
N CYS A 818 -9.74 26.04 40.03
CA CYS A 818 -9.57 26.91 38.89
C CYS A 818 -8.75 26.20 37.80
N VAL A 819 -9.30 26.16 36.59
CA VAL A 819 -8.60 25.77 35.35
C VAL A 819 -8.51 27.03 34.50
N PRO A 820 -7.34 27.69 34.45
CA PRO A 820 -7.16 28.93 33.73
C PRO A 820 -7.68 28.86 32.30
N GLY A 821 -8.38 29.91 31.85
CA GLY A 821 -8.95 29.97 30.50
C GLY A 821 -10.13 29.02 30.21
N ARG A 822 -10.63 28.23 31.20
CA ARG A 822 -11.71 27.26 30.97
C ARG A 822 -12.84 27.31 31.97
N LEU A 823 -12.56 27.13 33.25
CA LEU A 823 -13.59 27.08 34.26
C LEU A 823 -13.07 27.38 35.68
N VAL A 824 -13.99 27.87 36.53
CA VAL A 824 -13.81 27.89 37.96
C VAL A 824 -14.97 27.10 38.60
N ASN A 825 -14.63 26.05 39.36
CA ASN A 825 -15.60 25.23 40.09
C ASN A 825 -15.44 25.45 41.61
N ILE A 826 -16.50 25.93 42.25
CA ILE A 826 -16.55 26.20 43.69
C ILE A 826 -17.24 25.02 44.37
N VAL A 827 -16.54 24.40 45.30
CA VAL A 827 -17.06 23.29 46.09
C VAL A 827 -17.50 23.86 47.43
N ALA A 828 -18.82 23.91 47.66
CA ALA A 828 -19.44 24.42 48.88
C ALA A 828 -20.31 23.32 49.52
N LYS A 829 -20.29 23.27 50.86
CA LYS A 829 -21.05 22.29 51.61
C LYS A 829 -21.58 22.92 52.92
#